data_9b343fb1071ef18992701311a33f23ef
#
_entry.id   9b343fb1071ef18992701311a33f23ef
#
_cell.length_a   1.000
_cell.length_b   1.000
_cell.length_c   1.000
_cell.angle_alpha   90.00
_cell.angle_beta   90.00
_cell.angle_gamma   90.00
#
_symmetry.space_group_name_H-M   'P 1'
#
loop_
_entity.id
_entity.type
_entity.pdbx_description
1 polymer ?
#
loop_
_entity_poly.entity_id
_entity_poly.type
_entity_poly.pdbx_seq_one_letter_code
_entity_poly.pdbx_strand_id
1 'polypeptide(L)'
;MSNLKLFLGFMVLSLCISTSAYSQEVRVVNGSIPIPFVSVVNISTSEQAISDADGLVSLPFRNPSDTLVFRSMGYEIRMILPGEVIGKRLGMDESPVSLEEVQILSNIVPDVADDLGLNRVTSIGASAIENGVPPGNTAELLQSSGQIHVQQSQQGGGSPVLRGFEANRVLLVVDGVRMNNAIYRSGHLQNIITIDPNTLEQIHVIMGPNSVRFGSDALGGVVHFKTRRPRFRSNPSEPSCSGLISAQYKSVNNAHTINAKAEAGGPRWGTVISFSTSEFGDLSMGSWRAHGDSTWGLVPFIATRINGVDSLISNPDPKKQSPTGYTQNDFLHKLRVGIPGGAIETNVQYSKSSNIARFDKINDFSGDSLRWAEWNYGPQERFMTAVTWEQYLGLPGSLHTTFAFQKISESRIKRLFGSAFRTTQEEQVEVLSMSSIWKSSPFRGDGWKFEAGFDGQLNEVESKVEAQDADGLDLVDPGFGGALVTRYPNGGSSMRTFGAFTSAKRSLGEKEFHFGLRYSLTSFDAKFLPTESLQLPFSELQSAHGALTGSIAADIPLGPTISSISSLSSGFRHPNIDDAAKVREKGGYVLLPNDSLNAEYLYSLDESITWRHPSSGLSVSVAGFVSLWTEIITPVNSTLYGLDSLEIDGEFSRIQRNENSGNAIIRGSTFEVSYPIMENMNFKSSLNFTKGFSLESYNPPLAHIPPTFGKTSLEYSHKNWSLEAYALYCGAKNIDDYGPGSTDNIQEALGYGTPSWWTLNLESHILINAHIHAQLGVSNIFDLHYKSFASGISAPGRGAYLTLHAII
;
A
#
# COMPACT_ATOMS: atom_id res chain seq x y z
N MET A 1 -11.22 -31.39 -4.24
CA MET A 1 -12.00 -31.92 -3.09
C MET A 1 -11.18 -32.68 -2.00
N SER A 2 -9.98 -33.13 -2.27
CA SER A 2 -9.12 -33.80 -1.24
C SER A 2 -8.40 -32.79 -0.30
N ASN A 3 -8.14 -31.58 -0.76
CA ASN A 3 -7.37 -30.56 0.00
C ASN A 3 -8.19 -29.79 1.03
N LEU A 4 -9.53 -29.85 0.95
CA LEU A 4 -10.43 -29.19 1.90
C LEU A 4 -10.49 -29.94 3.26
N LYS A 5 -10.18 -31.24 3.26
CA LYS A 5 -10.19 -32.08 4.49
C LYS A 5 -8.97 -31.86 5.39
N LEU A 6 -7.83 -31.45 4.83
CA LEU A 6 -6.64 -31.13 5.63
C LEU A 6 -6.77 -29.79 6.35
N PHE A 7 -7.50 -28.84 5.76
CA PHE A 7 -7.73 -27.51 6.31
C PHE A 7 -8.73 -27.50 7.49
N LEU A 8 -9.72 -28.40 7.44
CA LEU A 8 -10.69 -28.56 8.54
C LEU A 8 -10.10 -29.29 9.77
N GLY A 9 -9.06 -30.11 9.60
CA GLY A 9 -8.41 -30.84 10.69
C GLY A 9 -7.65 -29.93 11.67
N PHE A 10 -7.16 -28.77 11.23
CA PHE A 10 -6.49 -27.79 12.09
C PHE A 10 -7.45 -26.91 12.90
N MET A 11 -8.72 -26.82 12.48
CA MET A 11 -9.73 -26.01 13.17
C MET A 11 -10.20 -26.60 14.51
N VAL A 12 -10.00 -27.89 14.75
CA VAL A 12 -10.50 -28.60 15.95
C VAL A 12 -9.52 -28.56 17.14
N LEU A 13 -8.26 -28.18 16.94
CA LEU A 13 -7.24 -28.24 18.00
C LEU A 13 -7.16 -26.98 18.89
N SER A 14 -7.95 -25.94 18.66
CA SER A 14 -7.92 -24.70 19.45
C SER A 14 -8.96 -24.59 20.58
N LEU A 15 -9.67 -25.66 20.91
CA LEU A 15 -10.90 -25.57 21.72
C LEU A 15 -10.84 -26.16 23.13
N CYS A 16 -9.71 -26.30 23.77
CA CYS A 16 -9.69 -26.68 25.18
C CYS A 16 -8.52 -26.10 25.94
N ILE A 17 -8.73 -25.01 26.70
CA ILE A 17 -8.16 -24.80 28.05
C ILE A 17 -8.93 -23.67 28.73
N SER A 18 -9.82 -23.98 29.68
CA SER A 18 -10.40 -23.03 30.62
C SER A 18 -9.87 -23.29 32.01
N THR A 19 -9.20 -22.32 32.62
CA THR A 19 -8.87 -22.31 34.04
C THR A 19 -9.45 -21.08 34.69
N SER A 20 -10.24 -21.26 35.72
CA SER A 20 -10.90 -20.20 36.51
C SER A 20 -9.90 -19.62 37.52
N ALA A 21 -9.68 -18.32 37.48
CA ALA A 21 -9.01 -17.54 38.52
C ALA A 21 -9.96 -16.49 39.08
N TYR A 22 -9.99 -16.29 40.39
CA TYR A 22 -10.78 -15.24 41.06
C TYR A 22 -10.22 -13.87 40.70
N SER A 23 -11.04 -13.01 40.07
CA SER A 23 -10.71 -11.61 39.80
C SER A 23 -11.82 -10.70 40.34
N GLN A 24 -11.44 -9.50 40.77
CA GLN A 24 -12.40 -8.48 41.21
C GLN A 24 -12.98 -7.78 39.96
N GLU A 25 -14.30 -7.67 39.93
CA GLU A 25 -15.02 -7.10 38.79
C GLU A 25 -15.37 -5.64 39.02
N VAL A 26 -15.09 -4.80 38.01
CA VAL A 26 -15.42 -3.37 37.97
C VAL A 26 -16.19 -3.09 36.71
N ARG A 27 -17.31 -2.37 36.82
CA ARG A 27 -18.05 -1.91 35.66
C ARG A 27 -17.65 -0.47 35.31
N VAL A 28 -17.08 -0.25 34.14
CA VAL A 28 -16.73 1.07 33.61
C VAL A 28 -17.92 1.65 32.86
N VAL A 29 -18.31 2.89 33.21
CA VAL A 29 -19.54 3.51 32.70
C VAL A 29 -19.32 4.98 32.37
N ASN A 30 -20.10 5.52 31.43
CA ASN A 30 -20.38 6.95 31.30
C ASN A 30 -21.78 7.23 31.81
N GLY A 31 -21.89 7.92 32.94
CA GLY A 31 -23.17 8.07 33.65
C GLY A 31 -23.77 6.71 34.06
N SER A 32 -24.79 6.23 33.36
CA SER A 32 -25.40 4.93 33.57
C SER A 32 -25.04 3.88 32.50
N ILE A 33 -24.33 4.25 31.48
CA ILE A 33 -24.10 3.47 30.28
C ILE A 33 -22.74 2.75 30.40
N PRO A 34 -22.69 1.43 30.18
CA PRO A 34 -21.45 0.69 30.16
C PRO A 34 -20.55 1.15 29.01
N ILE A 35 -19.27 1.32 29.28
CA ILE A 35 -18.26 1.57 28.25
C ILE A 35 -17.57 0.24 27.92
N PRO A 36 -17.81 -0.33 26.75
CA PRO A 36 -17.18 -1.58 26.36
C PRO A 36 -15.70 -1.38 25.98
N PHE A 37 -14.92 -2.43 26.17
CA PHE A 37 -13.53 -2.52 25.72
C PHE A 37 -12.59 -1.44 26.25
N VAL A 38 -12.82 -0.96 27.46
CA VAL A 38 -11.91 -0.06 28.15
C VAL A 38 -10.64 -0.82 28.51
N SER A 39 -9.49 -0.34 28.04
CA SER A 39 -8.20 -0.85 28.46
C SER A 39 -7.88 -0.38 29.87
N VAL A 40 -7.56 -1.30 30.75
CA VAL A 40 -7.15 -1.01 32.13
C VAL A 40 -5.75 -1.56 32.35
N VAL A 41 -4.83 -0.67 32.72
CA VAL A 41 -3.42 -0.98 32.91
C VAL A 41 -3.03 -0.70 34.37
N ASN A 42 -2.48 -1.67 35.05
CA ASN A 42 -1.83 -1.47 36.33
C ASN A 42 -0.40 -0.99 36.09
N ILE A 43 -0.10 0.27 36.45
CA ILE A 43 1.24 0.87 36.22
C ILE A 43 2.32 0.14 37.02
N SER A 44 1.98 -0.34 38.21
CA SER A 44 2.95 -0.96 39.13
C SER A 44 3.38 -2.36 38.69
N THR A 45 2.48 -3.11 38.02
CA THR A 45 2.71 -4.51 37.63
C THR A 45 2.72 -4.71 36.12
N SER A 46 2.37 -3.66 35.33
CA SER A 46 2.15 -3.72 33.88
C SER A 46 1.07 -4.75 33.44
N GLU A 47 0.28 -5.28 34.40
CA GLU A 47 -0.86 -6.16 34.08
C GLU A 47 -1.96 -5.33 33.40
N GLN A 48 -2.57 -5.90 32.35
CA GLN A 48 -3.64 -5.25 31.57
C GLN A 48 -4.88 -6.10 31.57
N ALA A 49 -6.04 -5.43 31.55
CA ALA A 49 -7.35 -6.05 31.36
C ALA A 49 -8.17 -5.17 30.42
N ILE A 50 -9.16 -5.77 29.76
CA ILE A 50 -10.08 -5.03 28.87
C ILE A 50 -11.51 -5.34 29.34
N SER A 51 -12.36 -4.31 29.45
CA SER A 51 -13.77 -4.51 29.80
C SER A 51 -14.51 -5.26 28.68
N ASP A 52 -15.47 -6.07 29.08
CA ASP A 52 -16.38 -6.74 28.14
C ASP A 52 -17.38 -5.77 27.51
N ALA A 53 -18.34 -6.31 26.73
CA ALA A 53 -19.37 -5.53 26.07
C ALA A 53 -20.34 -4.82 27.06
N ASP A 54 -20.42 -5.30 28.31
CA ASP A 54 -21.21 -4.72 29.39
C ASP A 54 -20.38 -3.78 30.29
N GLY A 55 -19.16 -3.40 29.83
CA GLY A 55 -18.23 -2.53 30.53
C GLY A 55 -17.60 -3.21 31.78
N LEU A 56 -17.80 -4.50 31.95
CA LEU A 56 -17.30 -5.23 33.10
C LEU A 56 -15.84 -5.63 32.84
N VAL A 57 -14.96 -5.30 33.78
CA VAL A 57 -13.53 -5.65 33.68
C VAL A 57 -13.09 -6.37 34.94
N SER A 58 -12.44 -7.49 34.77
CA SER A 58 -11.83 -8.29 35.83
C SER A 58 -10.37 -7.88 36.00
N LEU A 59 -10.02 -7.25 37.11
CA LEU A 59 -8.69 -6.69 37.35
C LEU A 59 -7.84 -7.60 38.20
N PRO A 60 -6.68 -8.07 37.73
CA PRO A 60 -5.68 -8.68 38.57
C PRO A 60 -4.82 -7.61 39.23
N PHE A 61 -5.13 -7.23 40.46
CA PHE A 61 -4.22 -6.39 41.26
C PHE A 61 -3.89 -7.09 42.57
N ARG A 62 -2.73 -6.73 43.13
CA ARG A 62 -2.21 -7.43 44.32
C ARG A 62 -2.05 -6.53 45.51
N ASN A 63 -1.85 -5.23 45.31
CA ASN A 63 -1.62 -4.24 46.37
C ASN A 63 -2.64 -3.10 46.28
N PRO A 64 -3.17 -2.64 47.45
CA PRO A 64 -4.03 -1.46 47.49
C PRO A 64 -3.39 -0.15 47.02
N SER A 65 -2.06 -0.12 46.88
CA SER A 65 -1.28 1.03 46.42
C SER A 65 -0.97 1.01 44.93
N ASP A 66 -1.40 -0.03 44.19
CA ASP A 66 -1.22 -0.07 42.73
C ASP A 66 -2.01 1.08 42.09
N THR A 67 -1.51 1.64 41.02
CA THR A 67 -2.24 2.65 40.22
C THR A 67 -2.79 2.01 38.95
N LEU A 68 -4.09 2.11 38.77
CA LEU A 68 -4.80 1.60 37.59
C LEU A 68 -5.11 2.76 36.64
N VAL A 69 -4.77 2.58 35.37
CA VAL A 69 -5.06 3.54 34.30
C VAL A 69 -6.12 2.97 33.39
N PHE A 70 -7.24 3.66 33.29
CA PHE A 70 -8.36 3.30 32.41
C PHE A 70 -8.28 4.19 31.16
N ARG A 71 -8.31 3.56 29.99
CA ARG A 71 -8.23 4.22 28.67
C ARG A 71 -9.30 3.65 27.77
N SER A 72 -10.03 4.55 27.11
CA SER A 72 -10.94 4.21 26.02
C SER A 72 -10.95 5.38 25.04
N MET A 73 -11.08 5.08 23.75
CA MET A 73 -11.14 6.11 22.72
C MET A 73 -12.38 6.98 22.91
N GLY A 74 -12.21 8.29 22.92
CA GLY A 74 -13.30 9.25 23.16
C GLY A 74 -13.59 9.56 24.62
N TYR A 75 -12.78 9.04 25.55
CA TYR A 75 -12.92 9.27 27.00
C TYR A 75 -11.62 9.79 27.62
N GLU A 76 -11.76 10.61 28.69
CA GLU A 76 -10.60 11.05 29.44
C GLU A 76 -9.92 9.89 30.16
N ILE A 77 -8.58 9.91 30.18
CA ILE A 77 -7.79 8.90 30.88
C ILE A 77 -8.02 9.06 32.39
N ARG A 78 -8.49 7.99 33.06
CA ARG A 78 -8.63 7.97 34.51
C ARG A 78 -7.55 7.14 35.18
N MET A 79 -6.90 7.75 36.18
CA MET A 79 -5.94 7.08 37.06
C MET A 79 -6.53 6.98 38.45
N ILE A 80 -6.58 5.76 39.00
CA ILE A 80 -7.22 5.49 40.31
C ILE A 80 -6.48 4.39 41.07
N LEU A 81 -6.63 4.40 42.39
CA LEU A 81 -6.15 3.35 43.26
C LEU A 81 -7.19 2.21 43.32
N PRO A 82 -6.79 0.93 43.42
CA PRO A 82 -7.69 -0.21 43.44
C PRO A 82 -8.76 -0.15 44.53
N GLY A 83 -8.43 0.40 45.71
CA GLY A 83 -9.36 0.58 46.81
C GLY A 83 -10.55 1.51 46.54
N GLU A 84 -10.44 2.37 45.49
CA GLU A 84 -11.49 3.29 45.09
C GLU A 84 -12.50 2.66 44.12
N VAL A 85 -12.17 1.49 43.57
CA VAL A 85 -12.92 0.87 42.45
C VAL A 85 -13.62 -0.46 42.85
N ILE A 86 -13.21 -1.10 43.91
CA ILE A 86 -13.70 -2.42 44.31
C ILE A 86 -15.21 -2.40 44.55
N GLY A 87 -15.97 -3.18 43.77
CA GLY A 87 -17.41 -3.34 43.88
C GLY A 87 -18.21 -2.11 43.49
N LYS A 88 -17.62 -1.10 42.84
CA LYS A 88 -18.24 0.15 42.38
C LYS A 88 -18.27 0.29 40.85
N ARG A 89 -19.12 1.17 40.40
CA ARG A 89 -19.08 1.67 39.02
C ARG A 89 -18.00 2.73 38.89
N LEU A 90 -17.18 2.63 37.88
CA LEU A 90 -16.20 3.67 37.52
C LEU A 90 -16.74 4.52 36.40
N GLY A 91 -16.91 5.82 36.63
CA GLY A 91 -17.27 6.78 35.62
C GLY A 91 -16.04 7.23 34.80
N MET A 92 -16.14 7.25 33.48
CA MET A 92 -15.22 7.97 32.58
C MET A 92 -16.01 9.04 31.85
N ASP A 93 -15.45 10.25 31.84
CA ASP A 93 -16.06 11.41 31.18
C ASP A 93 -15.59 11.43 29.72
N GLU A 94 -16.46 11.86 28.80
CA GLU A 94 -16.09 12.02 27.39
C GLU A 94 -15.05 13.11 27.24
N SER A 95 -13.98 12.79 26.50
CA SER A 95 -13.03 13.79 26.03
C SER A 95 -13.47 14.21 24.65
N PRO A 96 -13.68 15.52 24.36
CA PRO A 96 -13.85 15.94 22.99
C PRO A 96 -12.59 15.51 22.23
N VAL A 97 -12.73 14.59 21.28
CA VAL A 97 -11.65 14.19 20.39
C VAL A 97 -11.28 15.42 19.61
N SER A 98 -10.24 16.12 20.03
CA SER A 98 -9.56 17.04 19.14
C SER A 98 -9.00 16.16 18.04
N LEU A 99 -9.41 16.42 16.80
CA LEU A 99 -8.85 15.79 15.60
C LEU A 99 -7.37 16.12 15.61
N GLU A 100 -6.58 15.25 16.21
CA GLU A 100 -5.13 15.40 16.22
C GLU A 100 -4.63 15.14 14.80
N GLU A 101 -4.16 16.13 14.25
CA GLU A 101 -3.22 16.48 13.21
C GLU A 101 -2.34 15.31 12.78
N VAL A 102 -1.98 15.31 11.48
CA VAL A 102 -0.88 14.49 10.94
C VAL A 102 0.36 14.71 11.82
N GLN A 103 0.49 13.91 12.84
CA GLN A 103 1.76 13.82 13.52
C GLN A 103 2.65 12.94 12.68
N ILE A 104 3.68 13.57 12.08
CA ILE A 104 4.88 12.86 11.67
C ILE A 104 5.53 12.41 12.96
N LEU A 105 4.99 11.35 13.52
CA LEU A 105 5.53 10.73 14.70
C LEU A 105 6.63 9.79 14.26
N SER A 106 7.85 10.26 14.37
CA SER A 106 9.00 9.35 14.51
C SER A 106 8.92 8.53 15.81
N ASN A 107 7.84 8.62 16.56
CA ASN A 107 7.61 7.81 17.76
C ASN A 107 6.11 7.62 18.03
N ILE A 108 5.66 6.39 17.85
CA ILE A 108 4.68 5.69 18.66
C ILE A 108 3.26 6.28 18.60
N VAL A 109 2.50 5.88 17.60
CA VAL A 109 1.08 5.61 17.84
C VAL A 109 1.06 4.29 18.63
N PRO A 110 0.66 4.26 19.91
CA PRO A 110 0.84 3.08 20.75
C PRO A 110 0.24 1.78 20.21
N ASP A 111 -0.85 1.87 19.44
CA ASP A 111 -1.53 0.69 18.86
C ASP A 111 -0.85 0.11 17.63
N VAL A 112 -0.04 0.90 16.92
CA VAL A 112 0.58 0.48 15.66
C VAL A 112 2.05 0.14 15.83
N ALA A 113 2.76 0.88 16.65
CA ALA A 113 4.17 0.63 16.92
C ALA A 113 4.38 -0.63 17.74
N ASP A 114 3.46 -0.96 18.64
CA ASP A 114 3.50 -2.23 19.38
C ASP A 114 3.30 -3.45 18.46
N ASP A 115 2.61 -3.27 17.31
CA ASP A 115 2.33 -4.33 16.35
C ASP A 115 3.37 -4.47 15.24
N LEU A 116 4.14 -3.43 14.94
CA LEU A 116 4.96 -3.35 13.71
C LEU A 116 6.48 -3.41 13.96
N GLY A 117 6.91 -3.56 15.21
CA GLY A 117 8.33 -3.51 15.55
C GLY A 117 8.87 -2.06 15.61
N LEU A 118 10.20 -1.91 15.76
CA LEU A 118 10.86 -0.59 15.86
C LEU A 118 11.32 -0.05 14.49
N ASN A 119 10.71 -0.47 13.38
CA ASN A 119 11.00 0.13 12.09
C ASN A 119 10.36 1.54 12.01
N ARG A 120 10.96 2.42 11.22
CA ARG A 120 10.38 3.73 10.96
C ARG A 120 9.02 3.57 10.27
N VAL A 121 7.98 4.10 10.91
CA VAL A 121 6.61 4.11 10.38
C VAL A 121 6.19 5.55 10.08
N THR A 122 5.75 5.80 8.86
CA THR A 122 5.05 7.02 8.49
C THR A 122 3.57 6.74 8.47
N SER A 123 2.79 7.51 9.21
CA SER A 123 1.33 7.36 9.26
C SER A 123 0.65 8.54 8.58
N ILE A 124 -0.29 8.26 7.67
CA ILE A 124 -1.23 9.22 7.10
C ILE A 124 -2.57 8.94 7.76
N GLY A 125 -2.98 9.80 8.66
CA GLY A 125 -4.21 9.62 9.45
C GLY A 125 -5.47 10.12 8.74
N ALA A 126 -6.63 9.84 9.35
CA ALA A 126 -7.94 10.21 8.83
C ALA A 126 -8.07 11.70 8.50
N SER A 127 -7.55 12.58 9.36
CA SER A 127 -7.59 14.03 9.11
C SER A 127 -6.86 14.44 7.82
N ALA A 128 -5.69 13.86 7.55
CA ALA A 128 -4.95 14.13 6.31
C ALA A 128 -5.64 13.54 5.08
N ILE A 129 -6.35 12.43 5.24
CA ILE A 129 -7.11 11.78 4.17
C ILE A 129 -8.39 12.56 3.88
N GLU A 130 -9.11 12.96 4.93
CA GLU A 130 -10.43 13.62 4.81
C GLU A 130 -10.32 15.13 4.54
N ASN A 131 -9.26 15.81 5.01
CA ASN A 131 -9.09 17.26 4.90
C ASN A 131 -8.00 17.68 3.92
N GLY A 132 -7.16 16.75 3.44
CA GLY A 132 -6.11 17.00 2.47
C GLY A 132 -6.61 17.14 1.03
N VAL A 133 -5.68 17.28 0.07
CA VAL A 133 -6.03 17.28 -1.36
C VAL A 133 -6.82 16.03 -1.69
N PRO A 134 -8.06 16.16 -2.18
CA PRO A 134 -8.83 15.00 -2.56
C PRO A 134 -8.07 14.19 -3.63
N PRO A 135 -7.62 12.98 -3.34
CA PRO A 135 -6.83 12.21 -4.28
C PRO A 135 -7.69 11.74 -5.46
N GLY A 136 -7.12 11.66 -6.65
CA GLY A 136 -7.73 10.97 -7.77
C GLY A 136 -7.68 9.46 -7.58
N ASN A 137 -6.61 8.99 -6.93
CA ASN A 137 -6.40 7.60 -6.56
C ASN A 137 -5.48 7.51 -5.34
N THR A 138 -5.36 6.33 -4.76
CA THR A 138 -4.56 6.09 -3.56
C THR A 138 -3.05 6.33 -3.76
N ALA A 139 -2.53 6.23 -4.99
CA ALA A 139 -1.13 6.53 -5.29
C ALA A 139 -0.84 8.05 -5.16
N GLU A 140 -1.75 8.90 -5.62
CA GLU A 140 -1.65 10.36 -5.42
C GLU A 140 -1.65 10.74 -3.93
N LEU A 141 -2.46 10.04 -3.13
CA LEU A 141 -2.52 10.23 -1.68
C LEU A 141 -1.16 9.89 -1.02
N LEU A 142 -0.51 8.81 -1.44
CA LEU A 142 0.83 8.47 -0.95
C LEU A 142 1.87 9.53 -1.35
N GLN A 143 1.83 10.01 -2.59
CA GLN A 143 2.75 11.03 -3.11
C GLN A 143 2.59 12.36 -2.35
N SER A 144 1.38 12.76 -2.02
CA SER A 144 1.09 14.03 -1.31
C SER A 144 1.72 14.11 0.08
N SER A 145 2.08 12.94 0.67
CA SER A 145 2.83 12.90 1.95
C SER A 145 4.23 13.48 1.85
N GLY A 146 4.82 13.54 0.64
CA GLY A 146 6.21 13.96 0.42
C GLY A 146 7.27 12.96 0.91
N GLN A 147 6.85 11.78 1.37
CA GLN A 147 7.75 10.74 1.89
C GLN A 147 7.84 9.52 0.98
N ILE A 148 6.96 9.43 -0.01
CA ILE A 148 6.89 8.32 -0.96
C ILE A 148 6.97 8.89 -2.35
N HIS A 149 7.93 8.40 -3.12
CA HIS A 149 7.97 8.67 -4.56
C HIS A 149 6.98 7.74 -5.26
N VAL A 150 6.24 8.26 -6.24
CA VAL A 150 5.29 7.47 -7.04
C VAL A 150 5.65 7.61 -8.51
N GLN A 151 5.81 6.48 -9.17
CA GLN A 151 5.98 6.38 -10.61
C GLN A 151 4.62 6.13 -11.28
N GLN A 152 4.36 6.75 -12.41
CA GLN A 152 3.10 6.60 -13.17
C GLN A 152 3.38 6.43 -14.67
N SER A 153 2.73 5.43 -15.29
CA SER A 153 2.72 5.23 -16.76
C SER A 153 1.40 5.63 -17.40
N GLN A 154 0.37 5.85 -16.60
CA GLN A 154 -0.99 6.25 -16.98
C GLN A 154 -1.64 7.05 -15.85
N GLN A 155 -2.80 7.66 -16.10
CA GLN A 155 -3.54 8.44 -15.11
C GLN A 155 -4.10 7.56 -13.98
N GLY A 156 -4.60 6.36 -14.31
CA GLY A 156 -5.13 5.42 -13.32
C GLY A 156 -4.02 4.59 -12.67
N GLY A 157 -3.85 4.75 -11.35
CA GLY A 157 -2.88 4.02 -10.54
C GLY A 157 -1.49 4.65 -10.50
N GLY A 158 -0.57 3.94 -9.89
CA GLY A 158 0.83 4.33 -9.73
C GLY A 158 1.59 3.33 -8.87
N SER A 159 2.90 3.30 -9.00
CA SER A 159 3.79 2.40 -8.27
C SER A 159 4.51 3.17 -7.15
N PRO A 160 4.21 2.90 -5.88
CA PRO A 160 4.95 3.52 -4.78
C PRO A 160 6.36 2.95 -4.71
N VAL A 161 7.34 3.83 -4.54
CA VAL A 161 8.76 3.50 -4.39
C VAL A 161 9.19 3.74 -2.95
N LEU A 162 9.63 2.71 -2.26
CA LEU A 162 10.15 2.76 -0.89
C LEU A 162 11.63 2.39 -0.90
N ARG A 163 12.52 3.31 -0.53
CA ARG A 163 13.97 3.09 -0.47
C ARG A 163 14.59 2.58 -1.79
N GLY A 164 13.98 2.93 -2.94
CA GLY A 164 14.42 2.45 -4.25
C GLY A 164 13.84 1.10 -4.67
N PHE A 165 12.97 0.51 -3.86
CA PHE A 165 12.21 -0.68 -4.21
C PHE A 165 10.80 -0.31 -4.63
N GLU A 166 10.28 -1.00 -5.64
CA GLU A 166 8.91 -0.86 -6.10
C GLU A 166 8.26 -2.22 -6.41
N ALA A 167 7.00 -2.18 -6.75
CA ALA A 167 6.24 -3.30 -7.28
C ALA A 167 6.29 -4.54 -6.35
N ASN A 168 6.72 -5.71 -6.84
CA ASN A 168 6.77 -6.94 -6.07
C ASN A 168 7.85 -6.97 -4.95
N ARG A 169 8.57 -5.86 -4.75
CA ARG A 169 9.53 -5.67 -3.64
C ARG A 169 9.00 -4.71 -2.56
N VAL A 170 7.77 -4.21 -2.75
CA VAL A 170 6.99 -3.46 -1.77
C VAL A 170 5.70 -4.22 -1.52
N LEU A 171 5.39 -4.50 -0.27
CA LEU A 171 4.18 -5.22 0.08
C LEU A 171 3.03 -4.24 0.32
N LEU A 172 1.91 -4.46 -0.37
CA LEU A 172 0.65 -3.77 -0.11
C LEU A 172 -0.27 -4.66 0.73
N VAL A 173 -0.84 -4.10 1.78
CA VAL A 173 -1.75 -4.79 2.71
C VAL A 173 -3.00 -3.94 2.91
N VAL A 174 -4.17 -4.53 2.83
CA VAL A 174 -5.46 -3.87 3.12
C VAL A 174 -6.15 -4.60 4.26
N ASP A 175 -6.37 -3.92 5.38
CA ASP A 175 -7.00 -4.51 6.58
C ASP A 175 -6.38 -5.86 7.02
N GLY A 176 -5.06 -5.98 6.91
CA GLY A 176 -4.32 -7.20 7.23
C GLY A 176 -4.26 -8.26 6.12
N VAL A 177 -4.96 -8.05 5.00
CA VAL A 177 -4.95 -8.96 3.83
C VAL A 177 -3.91 -8.47 2.82
N ARG A 178 -3.00 -9.37 2.40
CA ARG A 178 -1.98 -9.06 1.38
C ARG A 178 -2.62 -8.88 0.01
N MET A 179 -2.20 -7.86 -0.72
CA MET A 179 -2.60 -7.65 -2.12
C MET A 179 -1.64 -8.34 -3.10
N ASN A 180 -0.36 -8.47 -2.74
CA ASN A 180 0.62 -9.14 -3.59
C ASN A 180 0.21 -10.62 -3.75
N ASN A 181 0.01 -11.02 -4.99
CA ASN A 181 -0.44 -12.35 -5.40
C ASN A 181 0.61 -13.04 -6.29
N ALA A 182 0.31 -14.23 -6.79
CA ALA A 182 1.24 -15.04 -7.58
C ALA A 182 1.72 -14.41 -8.89
N ILE A 183 0.98 -13.43 -9.44
CA ILE A 183 1.37 -12.71 -10.66
C ILE A 183 1.73 -11.24 -10.41
N TYR A 184 1.99 -10.88 -9.15
CA TYR A 184 2.43 -9.54 -8.81
C TYR A 184 3.80 -9.30 -9.41
N ARG A 185 3.86 -8.45 -10.45
CA ARG A 185 5.04 -8.31 -11.32
C ARG A 185 6.07 -7.34 -10.79
N SER A 186 7.27 -7.43 -11.30
CA SER A 186 8.27 -6.36 -11.21
C SER A 186 7.96 -5.22 -12.19
N GLY A 187 8.47 -4.02 -11.91
CA GLY A 187 8.23 -2.81 -12.71
C GLY A 187 6.93 -2.11 -12.32
N HIS A 188 6.50 -1.17 -13.15
CA HIS A 188 5.43 -0.23 -12.80
C HIS A 188 4.08 -0.92 -12.67
N LEU A 189 3.49 -0.84 -11.47
CA LEU A 189 2.21 -1.45 -11.13
C LEU A 189 1.09 -0.39 -11.06
N GLN A 190 -0.12 -0.82 -11.42
CA GLN A 190 -1.34 -0.02 -11.27
C GLN A 190 -2.31 -0.57 -10.21
N ASN A 191 -2.03 -1.69 -9.58
CA ASN A 191 -2.97 -2.44 -8.71
C ASN A 191 -3.49 -1.63 -7.52
N ILE A 192 -2.76 -0.60 -7.10
CA ILE A 192 -3.18 0.31 -6.03
C ILE A 192 -4.48 1.07 -6.37
N ILE A 193 -4.85 1.15 -7.66
CA ILE A 193 -6.12 1.75 -8.10
C ILE A 193 -7.34 1.04 -7.51
N THR A 194 -7.22 -0.24 -7.16
CA THR A 194 -8.32 -1.03 -6.57
C THR A 194 -8.55 -0.74 -5.09
N ILE A 195 -7.92 0.28 -4.54
CA ILE A 195 -8.13 0.76 -3.17
C ILE A 195 -8.75 2.16 -3.25
N ASP A 196 -10.01 2.26 -2.84
CA ASP A 196 -10.73 3.53 -2.80
C ASP A 196 -10.21 4.44 -1.67
N PRO A 197 -9.61 5.61 -1.98
CA PRO A 197 -9.12 6.52 -0.95
C PRO A 197 -10.22 7.04 -0.01
N ASN A 198 -11.50 7.11 -0.46
CA ASN A 198 -12.62 7.58 0.35
C ASN A 198 -13.02 6.62 1.47
N THR A 199 -12.57 5.36 1.39
CA THR A 199 -12.83 4.33 2.42
C THR A 199 -11.75 4.25 3.48
N LEU A 200 -10.59 4.89 3.26
CA LEU A 200 -9.44 4.79 4.16
C LEU A 200 -9.65 5.60 5.44
N GLU A 201 -9.25 5.03 6.55
CA GLU A 201 -9.15 5.68 7.86
C GLU A 201 -7.68 6.03 8.16
N GLN A 202 -6.75 5.17 7.75
CA GLN A 202 -5.33 5.35 8.03
C GLN A 202 -4.46 4.59 7.04
N ILE A 203 -3.29 5.12 6.74
CA ILE A 203 -2.24 4.42 5.99
C ILE A 203 -0.98 4.40 6.82
N HIS A 204 -0.37 3.22 6.98
CA HIS A 204 0.93 3.07 7.59
C HIS A 204 1.94 2.63 6.55
N VAL A 205 3.01 3.41 6.42
CA VAL A 205 4.15 3.08 5.56
C VAL A 205 5.32 2.69 6.45
N ILE A 206 5.66 1.43 6.44
CA ILE A 206 6.72 0.83 7.24
C ILE A 206 7.93 0.71 6.34
N MET A 207 8.99 1.44 6.65
CA MET A 207 10.18 1.51 5.83
C MET A 207 11.16 0.37 6.13
N GLY A 208 11.78 -0.18 5.08
CA GLY A 208 12.79 -1.23 5.17
C GLY A 208 12.24 -2.65 5.35
N PRO A 209 13.12 -3.65 5.54
CA PRO A 209 12.72 -5.04 5.60
C PRO A 209 11.77 -5.35 6.75
N ASN A 210 10.60 -5.91 6.44
CA ASN A 210 9.57 -6.27 7.40
C ASN A 210 9.09 -7.73 7.25
N SER A 211 9.98 -8.58 6.73
CA SER A 211 9.62 -9.96 6.42
C SER A 211 9.33 -10.82 7.64
N VAL A 212 9.81 -10.48 8.84
CA VAL A 212 9.46 -11.19 10.06
C VAL A 212 7.95 -11.18 10.27
N ARG A 213 7.32 -10.02 10.19
CA ARG A 213 5.88 -9.86 10.44
C ARG A 213 5.03 -10.19 9.22
N PHE A 214 5.48 -9.78 8.03
CA PHE A 214 4.67 -9.80 6.82
C PHE A 214 5.09 -10.84 5.78
N GLY A 215 6.23 -11.53 5.94
CA GLY A 215 6.72 -12.55 5.00
C GLY A 215 7.37 -11.98 3.74
N SER A 216 7.23 -12.70 2.62
CA SER A 216 7.80 -12.33 1.32
C SER A 216 7.38 -10.95 0.85
N ASP A 217 8.15 -10.33 -0.06
CA ASP A 217 7.89 -9.08 -0.78
C ASP A 217 8.06 -7.78 0.05
N ALA A 218 8.23 -7.88 1.36
CA ALA A 218 8.46 -6.74 2.25
C ALA A 218 9.96 -6.37 2.31
N LEU A 219 10.62 -6.17 1.15
CA LEU A 219 12.03 -5.76 1.06
C LEU A 219 12.19 -4.26 1.28
N GLY A 220 11.59 -3.43 0.43
CA GLY A 220 11.64 -1.97 0.53
C GLY A 220 10.78 -1.44 1.67
N GLY A 221 9.73 -2.16 2.00
CA GLY A 221 8.77 -1.80 3.04
C GLY A 221 7.38 -2.38 2.83
N VAL A 222 6.46 -1.92 3.68
CA VAL A 222 5.05 -2.31 3.65
C VAL A 222 4.18 -1.05 3.63
N VAL A 223 3.20 -1.01 2.75
CA VAL A 223 2.12 -0.01 2.80
C VAL A 223 0.86 -0.69 3.29
N HIS A 224 0.46 -0.38 4.52
CA HIS A 224 -0.71 -0.96 5.15
C HIS A 224 -1.86 0.04 5.15
N PHE A 225 -2.86 -0.22 4.34
CA PHE A 225 -4.10 0.54 4.22
C PHE A 225 -5.10 0.00 5.23
N LYS A 226 -5.59 0.87 6.10
CA LYS A 226 -6.69 0.57 7.01
C LYS A 226 -7.94 1.29 6.54
N THR A 227 -8.95 0.54 6.15
CA THR A 227 -10.24 1.10 5.81
C THR A 227 -11.07 1.33 7.06
N ARG A 228 -12.05 2.22 6.97
CA ARG A 228 -12.87 2.66 8.09
C ARG A 228 -13.45 1.48 8.87
N ARG A 229 -13.29 1.52 10.19
CA ARG A 229 -13.71 0.43 11.08
C ARG A 229 -15.10 0.69 11.64
N PRO A 230 -16.04 -0.29 11.62
CA PRO A 230 -17.33 -0.18 12.28
C PRO A 230 -17.18 0.04 13.79
N ARG A 231 -17.86 1.03 14.33
CA ARG A 231 -17.80 1.39 15.76
C ARG A 231 -19.03 0.88 16.50
N PHE A 232 -18.82 0.35 17.71
CA PHE A 232 -19.92 0.12 18.64
C PHE A 232 -20.39 1.47 19.19
N ARG A 233 -21.71 1.66 19.27
CA ARG A 233 -22.32 2.88 19.77
C ARG A 233 -23.14 2.56 21.02
N SER A 234 -22.54 2.83 22.17
CA SER A 234 -23.13 2.51 23.48
C SER A 234 -23.71 3.73 24.16
N ASN A 235 -23.34 4.93 23.71
CA ASN A 235 -23.83 6.20 24.27
C ASN A 235 -25.16 6.59 23.61
N PRO A 236 -26.28 6.76 24.36
CA PRO A 236 -27.56 7.23 23.81
C PRO A 236 -27.50 8.63 23.21
N SER A 237 -26.50 9.43 23.57
CA SER A 237 -26.30 10.77 23.01
C SER A 237 -25.72 10.74 21.61
N GLU A 238 -25.10 9.62 21.20
CA GLU A 238 -24.59 9.44 19.83
C GLU A 238 -25.72 8.97 18.91
N PRO A 239 -25.88 9.56 17.73
CA PRO A 239 -26.83 9.07 16.75
C PRO A 239 -26.49 7.60 16.40
N SER A 240 -27.50 6.72 16.43
CA SER A 240 -27.30 5.31 16.06
C SER A 240 -26.92 5.11 14.58
N CYS A 241 -27.11 6.14 13.76
CA CYS A 241 -26.80 6.17 12.34
C CYS A 241 -26.20 7.54 11.99
N SER A 242 -25.23 7.55 11.08
CA SER A 242 -24.69 8.77 10.48
C SER A 242 -24.36 8.50 9.02
N GLY A 243 -24.47 9.51 8.18
CA GLY A 243 -24.17 9.42 6.76
C GLY A 243 -23.26 10.55 6.31
N LEU A 244 -22.52 10.33 5.23
CA LEU A 244 -21.70 11.32 4.54
C LEU A 244 -21.91 11.16 3.03
N ILE A 245 -22.28 12.24 2.38
CA ILE A 245 -22.27 12.33 0.91
C ILE A 245 -21.21 13.35 0.53
N SER A 246 -20.29 12.96 -0.35
CA SER A 246 -19.22 13.81 -0.86
C SER A 246 -19.34 13.95 -2.37
N ALA A 247 -19.23 15.16 -2.87
CA ALA A 247 -19.15 15.45 -4.29
C ALA A 247 -17.90 16.27 -4.58
N GLN A 248 -17.04 15.77 -5.48
CA GLN A 248 -15.74 16.34 -5.81
C GLN A 248 -15.66 16.68 -7.29
N TYR A 249 -15.03 17.80 -7.60
CA TYR A 249 -14.64 18.20 -8.95
C TYR A 249 -13.18 18.63 -8.99
N LYS A 250 -12.44 18.19 -10.04
CA LYS A 250 -11.08 18.64 -10.35
C LYS A 250 -11.01 19.17 -11.78
N SER A 251 -10.48 20.39 -11.95
CA SER A 251 -10.46 21.06 -13.26
C SER A 251 -9.36 20.54 -14.19
N VAL A 252 -8.25 19.99 -13.67
CA VAL A 252 -7.07 19.59 -14.45
C VAL A 252 -7.35 18.42 -15.41
N ASN A 253 -8.33 17.61 -15.09
CA ASN A 253 -8.77 16.45 -15.89
C ASN A 253 -10.30 16.34 -15.93
N ASN A 254 -11.04 17.39 -15.60
CA ASN A 254 -12.51 17.39 -15.49
C ASN A 254 -13.05 16.18 -14.69
N ALA A 255 -12.35 15.79 -13.63
CA ALA A 255 -12.75 14.64 -12.85
C ALA A 255 -13.93 14.96 -11.94
N HIS A 256 -14.87 14.03 -11.88
CA HIS A 256 -16.01 14.04 -10.97
C HIS A 256 -15.98 12.78 -10.10
N THR A 257 -16.07 12.94 -8.79
CA THR A 257 -16.19 11.81 -7.86
C THR A 257 -17.38 12.05 -6.93
N ILE A 258 -18.21 11.03 -6.78
CA ILE A 258 -19.30 11.01 -5.79
C ILE A 258 -19.04 9.83 -4.86
N ASN A 259 -19.01 10.10 -3.57
CA ASN A 259 -18.96 9.07 -2.52
C ASN A 259 -20.17 9.20 -1.62
N ALA A 260 -20.79 8.08 -1.30
CA ALA A 260 -21.84 7.97 -0.29
C ALA A 260 -21.43 6.94 0.76
N LYS A 261 -21.38 7.35 2.01
CA LYS A 261 -20.96 6.53 3.15
C LYS A 261 -22.03 6.59 4.24
N ALA A 262 -22.36 5.44 4.82
CA ALA A 262 -23.24 5.35 5.97
C ALA A 262 -22.62 4.46 7.06
N GLU A 263 -22.77 4.87 8.29
CA GLU A 263 -22.36 4.15 9.48
C GLU A 263 -23.53 3.99 10.42
N ALA A 264 -23.73 2.79 10.94
CA ALA A 264 -24.74 2.53 11.97
C ALA A 264 -24.17 1.61 13.04
N GLY A 265 -24.69 1.71 14.24
CA GLY A 265 -24.22 0.88 15.33
C GLY A 265 -25.14 0.86 16.55
N GLY A 266 -24.92 -0.15 17.36
CA GLY A 266 -25.50 -0.35 18.67
C GLY A 266 -24.43 -0.84 19.65
N PRO A 267 -24.81 -1.22 20.88
CA PRO A 267 -23.85 -1.60 21.91
C PRO A 267 -22.96 -2.80 21.58
N ARG A 268 -23.43 -3.69 20.70
CA ARG A 268 -22.72 -4.94 20.35
C ARG A 268 -22.56 -5.17 18.85
N TRP A 269 -22.87 -4.17 18.04
CA TRP A 269 -22.68 -4.26 16.60
C TRP A 269 -22.38 -2.88 16.00
N GLY A 270 -21.69 -2.87 14.90
CA GLY A 270 -21.47 -1.68 14.10
C GLY A 270 -21.32 -2.07 12.63
N THR A 271 -21.73 -1.19 11.74
CA THR A 271 -21.59 -1.40 10.30
C THR A 271 -21.16 -0.13 9.61
N VAL A 272 -20.39 -0.28 8.53
CA VAL A 272 -20.01 0.79 7.60
C VAL A 272 -20.28 0.30 6.19
N ILE A 273 -20.94 1.12 5.40
CA ILE A 273 -21.12 0.91 3.97
C ILE A 273 -20.63 2.15 3.23
N SER A 274 -19.89 1.97 2.14
CA SER A 274 -19.42 3.06 1.28
C SER A 274 -19.52 2.66 -0.18
N PHE A 275 -19.93 3.61 -1.01
CA PHE A 275 -19.94 3.47 -2.47
C PHE A 275 -19.33 4.73 -3.08
N SER A 276 -18.39 4.54 -4.00
CA SER A 276 -17.74 5.61 -4.76
C SER A 276 -17.87 5.37 -6.25
N THR A 277 -18.15 6.43 -6.99
CA THR A 277 -18.08 6.44 -8.46
C THR A 277 -17.28 7.64 -8.91
N SER A 278 -16.32 7.41 -9.79
CA SER A 278 -15.43 8.44 -10.32
C SER A 278 -15.35 8.37 -11.82
N GLU A 279 -15.37 9.53 -12.45
CA GLU A 279 -15.13 9.72 -13.88
C GLU A 279 -13.98 10.70 -14.06
N PHE A 280 -12.92 10.28 -14.73
CA PHE A 280 -11.75 11.08 -15.02
C PHE A 280 -11.67 11.32 -16.52
N GLY A 281 -11.62 12.58 -16.92
CA GLY A 281 -11.31 12.97 -18.29
C GLY A 281 -9.80 12.96 -18.55
N ASP A 282 -9.41 13.37 -19.75
CA ASP A 282 -8.00 13.42 -20.14
C ASP A 282 -7.22 14.46 -19.33
N LEU A 283 -6.02 14.08 -18.90
CA LEU A 283 -5.16 14.87 -18.03
C LEU A 283 -4.46 15.99 -18.80
N SER A 284 -4.55 17.23 -18.32
CA SER A 284 -3.80 18.37 -18.84
C SER A 284 -2.49 18.56 -18.09
N MET A 285 -1.37 18.65 -18.82
CA MET A 285 -0.05 18.96 -18.26
C MET A 285 0.16 20.46 -18.09
N GLY A 286 1.20 20.87 -17.34
CA GLY A 286 1.58 22.27 -17.15
C GLY A 286 2.07 22.95 -18.42
N SER A 287 1.92 24.26 -18.48
CA SER A 287 2.34 25.10 -19.62
C SER A 287 3.71 25.74 -19.42
N TRP A 288 4.11 26.02 -18.19
CA TRP A 288 5.41 26.63 -17.90
C TRP A 288 6.54 25.60 -17.96
N ARG A 289 7.42 25.76 -18.94
CA ARG A 289 8.50 24.80 -19.24
C ARG A 289 9.85 25.30 -18.71
N ALA A 290 10.02 25.29 -17.39
CA ALA A 290 11.25 25.75 -16.73
C ALA A 290 12.49 24.95 -17.13
N HIS A 291 12.33 23.70 -17.60
CA HIS A 291 13.40 22.84 -18.11
C HIS A 291 13.94 23.28 -19.49
N GLY A 292 13.28 24.22 -20.17
CA GLY A 292 13.77 24.82 -21.42
C GLY A 292 13.38 24.08 -22.71
N ASP A 293 12.91 22.87 -22.67
CA ASP A 293 12.44 22.10 -23.83
C ASP A 293 10.98 22.47 -24.14
N SER A 294 10.69 22.89 -25.36
CA SER A 294 9.35 23.36 -25.76
C SER A 294 8.42 22.24 -26.18
N THR A 295 8.93 21.04 -26.43
CA THR A 295 8.17 19.91 -27.01
C THR A 295 8.02 18.72 -26.10
N TRP A 296 8.89 18.54 -25.11
CA TRP A 296 8.90 17.39 -24.21
C TRP A 296 7.53 17.16 -23.55
N GLY A 297 6.99 15.97 -23.75
CA GLY A 297 5.70 15.54 -23.20
C GLY A 297 4.47 16.01 -23.98
N LEU A 298 4.59 16.89 -25.01
CA LEU A 298 3.45 17.28 -25.84
C LEU A 298 2.91 16.09 -26.65
N VAL A 299 1.60 16.08 -26.86
CA VAL A 299 0.86 15.06 -27.61
C VAL A 299 0.27 15.71 -28.86
N PRO A 300 1.04 15.82 -29.97
CA PRO A 300 0.58 16.55 -31.16
C PRO A 300 -0.49 15.81 -31.96
N PHE A 301 -0.55 14.48 -31.85
CA PHE A 301 -1.47 13.64 -32.61
C PHE A 301 -2.16 12.64 -31.72
N ILE A 302 -3.36 12.23 -32.12
CA ILE A 302 -4.17 11.19 -31.47
C ILE A 302 -4.56 10.15 -32.50
N ALA A 303 -4.42 8.86 -32.18
CA ALA A 303 -4.97 7.79 -33.00
C ALA A 303 -6.50 7.77 -32.84
N THR A 304 -7.19 7.68 -33.96
CA THR A 304 -8.64 7.49 -34.01
C THR A 304 -9.01 6.57 -35.14
N ARG A 305 -10.24 6.05 -35.14
CA ARG A 305 -10.75 5.21 -36.19
C ARG A 305 -11.84 5.98 -36.95
N ILE A 306 -11.64 6.24 -38.23
CA ILE A 306 -12.57 6.95 -39.10
C ILE A 306 -12.99 6.01 -40.22
N ASN A 307 -14.29 5.73 -40.34
CA ASN A 307 -14.86 4.81 -41.34
C ASN A 307 -14.14 3.46 -41.40
N GLY A 308 -13.78 2.89 -40.22
CA GLY A 308 -13.09 1.61 -40.15
C GLY A 308 -11.57 1.66 -40.43
N VAL A 309 -10.98 2.83 -40.64
CA VAL A 309 -9.54 3.01 -40.91
C VAL A 309 -8.90 3.81 -39.79
N ASP A 310 -7.77 3.30 -39.27
CA ASP A 310 -6.99 4.05 -38.28
C ASP A 310 -6.40 5.31 -38.92
N SER A 311 -6.56 6.41 -38.26
CA SER A 311 -6.17 7.73 -38.75
C SER A 311 -5.52 8.51 -37.63
N LEU A 312 -4.48 9.29 -37.97
CA LEU A 312 -3.89 10.30 -37.09
C LEU A 312 -4.64 11.61 -37.26
N ILE A 313 -5.17 12.13 -36.18
CA ILE A 313 -5.73 13.49 -36.16
C ILE A 313 -4.85 14.42 -35.31
N SER A 314 -4.78 15.66 -35.67
CA SER A 314 -4.11 16.68 -34.85
C SER A 314 -4.83 16.83 -33.51
N ASN A 315 -4.07 16.82 -32.43
CA ASN A 315 -4.61 17.11 -31.10
C ASN A 315 -4.87 18.62 -30.98
N PRO A 316 -6.12 19.06 -30.77
CA PRO A 316 -6.44 20.52 -30.71
C PRO A 316 -5.70 21.23 -29.57
N ASP A 317 -5.40 20.53 -28.49
CA ASP A 317 -4.59 20.99 -27.38
C ASP A 317 -3.48 19.96 -27.06
N PRO A 318 -2.26 20.13 -27.59
CA PRO A 318 -1.15 19.20 -27.37
C PRO A 318 -0.73 19.02 -25.91
N LYS A 319 -1.18 19.88 -25.00
CA LYS A 319 -0.96 19.73 -23.56
C LYS A 319 -1.94 18.75 -22.92
N LYS A 320 -3.05 18.46 -23.56
CA LYS A 320 -4.02 17.47 -23.13
C LYS A 320 -3.55 16.09 -23.54
N GLN A 321 -3.24 15.27 -22.55
CA GLN A 321 -2.72 13.91 -22.70
C GLN A 321 -3.86 12.93 -23.00
N SER A 322 -4.27 12.85 -24.25
CA SER A 322 -5.38 12.03 -24.73
C SER A 322 -4.88 10.79 -25.46
N PRO A 323 -5.46 9.59 -25.21
CA PRO A 323 -6.48 9.31 -24.21
C PRO A 323 -5.86 8.95 -22.85
N THR A 324 -6.34 9.54 -21.76
CA THR A 324 -5.96 9.13 -20.41
C THR A 324 -7.16 9.02 -19.48
N GLY A 325 -8.35 9.38 -19.95
CA GLY A 325 -9.59 9.28 -19.20
C GLY A 325 -9.98 7.84 -18.85
N TYR A 326 -10.62 7.65 -17.70
CA TYR A 326 -11.17 6.36 -17.27
C TYR A 326 -12.27 6.55 -16.22
N THR A 327 -12.99 5.48 -15.91
CA THR A 327 -13.99 5.46 -14.84
C THR A 327 -13.63 4.42 -13.79
N GLN A 328 -14.07 4.64 -12.54
CA GLN A 328 -13.82 3.77 -11.39
C GLN A 328 -15.07 3.67 -10.53
N ASN A 329 -15.42 2.46 -10.09
CA ASN A 329 -16.49 2.20 -9.15
C ASN A 329 -15.98 1.33 -8.01
N ASP A 330 -16.26 1.72 -6.78
CA ASP A 330 -15.77 1.07 -5.58
C ASP A 330 -16.90 0.87 -4.57
N PHE A 331 -16.85 -0.23 -3.85
CA PHE A 331 -17.79 -0.59 -2.80
C PHE A 331 -17.07 -1.18 -1.61
N LEU A 332 -17.47 -0.76 -0.41
CA LEU A 332 -17.04 -1.32 0.87
C LEU A 332 -18.25 -1.60 1.74
N HIS A 333 -18.30 -2.78 2.37
CA HIS A 333 -19.19 -3.08 3.49
C HIS A 333 -18.43 -3.81 4.58
N LYS A 334 -18.51 -3.30 5.80
CA LYS A 334 -18.03 -3.96 7.00
C LYS A 334 -19.14 -4.08 8.04
N LEU A 335 -19.18 -5.25 8.70
CA LEU A 335 -20.05 -5.50 9.86
C LEU A 335 -19.17 -6.07 10.97
N ARG A 336 -19.26 -5.44 12.15
CA ARG A 336 -18.58 -5.90 13.36
C ARG A 336 -19.58 -6.25 14.42
N VAL A 337 -19.44 -7.44 15.03
CA VAL A 337 -20.33 -7.94 16.06
C VAL A 337 -19.48 -8.32 17.27
N GLY A 338 -19.83 -7.75 18.43
CA GLY A 338 -19.22 -8.06 19.71
C GLY A 338 -19.67 -9.44 20.21
N ILE A 339 -18.72 -10.26 20.61
CA ILE A 339 -18.90 -11.55 21.26
C ILE A 339 -18.28 -11.49 22.66
N PRO A 340 -18.58 -12.44 23.57
CA PRO A 340 -17.94 -12.47 24.88
C PRO A 340 -16.41 -12.49 24.76
N GLY A 341 -15.75 -11.46 25.31
CA GLY A 341 -14.30 -11.29 25.26
C GLY A 341 -13.70 -10.95 23.90
N GLY A 342 -14.48 -10.54 22.90
CA GLY A 342 -13.94 -10.27 21.58
C GLY A 342 -14.94 -9.70 20.58
N ALA A 343 -14.60 -9.83 19.29
CA ALA A 343 -15.45 -9.40 18.19
C ALA A 343 -15.21 -10.25 16.94
N ILE A 344 -16.21 -10.32 16.07
CA ILE A 344 -16.09 -10.84 14.71
C ILE A 344 -16.40 -9.68 13.76
N GLU A 345 -15.52 -9.48 12.78
CA GLU A 345 -15.69 -8.45 11.75
C GLU A 345 -15.70 -9.11 10.36
N THR A 346 -16.70 -8.77 9.55
CA THR A 346 -16.74 -9.11 8.14
C THR A 346 -16.35 -7.88 7.31
N ASN A 347 -15.64 -8.07 6.22
CA ASN A 347 -15.20 -7.03 5.32
C ASN A 347 -15.41 -7.51 3.88
N VAL A 348 -16.18 -6.76 3.10
CA VAL A 348 -16.44 -7.03 1.69
C VAL A 348 -16.04 -5.79 0.91
N GLN A 349 -15.17 -5.96 -0.08
CA GLN A 349 -14.71 -4.89 -0.98
C GLN A 349 -14.88 -5.32 -2.43
N TYR A 350 -15.29 -4.39 -3.26
CA TYR A 350 -15.35 -4.55 -4.70
C TYR A 350 -14.85 -3.27 -5.37
N SER A 351 -14.04 -3.42 -6.39
CA SER A 351 -13.45 -2.32 -7.16
C SER A 351 -13.38 -2.72 -8.63
N LYS A 352 -13.80 -1.82 -9.52
CA LYS A 352 -13.75 -2.03 -10.97
C LYS A 352 -13.49 -0.73 -11.71
N SER A 353 -12.48 -0.73 -12.59
CA SER A 353 -12.21 0.35 -13.54
C SER A 353 -12.79 0.05 -14.91
N SER A 354 -12.91 1.07 -15.76
CA SER A 354 -12.93 0.89 -17.23
C SER A 354 -11.53 0.53 -17.74
N ASN A 355 -11.37 0.40 -19.04
CA ASN A 355 -10.05 0.34 -19.67
C ASN A 355 -9.26 1.61 -19.39
N ILE A 356 -7.95 1.47 -19.15
CA ILE A 356 -7.03 2.55 -18.84
C ILE A 356 -5.93 2.54 -19.89
N ALA A 357 -5.85 3.58 -20.70
CA ALA A 357 -4.82 3.67 -21.72
C ALA A 357 -3.43 3.70 -21.09
N ARG A 358 -2.55 2.83 -21.56
CA ARG A 358 -1.15 2.84 -21.20
C ARG A 358 -0.44 3.96 -21.98
N PHE A 359 -0.48 5.14 -21.38
CA PHE A 359 -0.12 6.36 -22.05
C PHE A 359 1.36 6.41 -22.49
N ASP A 360 2.26 5.77 -21.73
CA ASP A 360 3.69 5.66 -22.06
C ASP A 360 3.96 4.85 -23.34
N LYS A 361 2.94 4.14 -23.87
CA LYS A 361 3.09 3.33 -25.08
C LYS A 361 2.25 3.82 -26.25
N ILE A 362 1.11 4.39 -25.97
CA ILE A 362 0.18 4.79 -27.03
C ILE A 362 0.71 5.96 -27.87
N ASN A 363 1.71 6.68 -27.37
CA ASN A 363 2.39 7.78 -28.07
C ASN A 363 3.72 7.36 -28.72
N ASP A 364 4.09 6.06 -28.66
CA ASP A 364 5.29 5.56 -29.34
C ASP A 364 5.07 5.66 -30.86
N PHE A 365 6.02 6.28 -31.58
CA PHE A 365 6.01 6.35 -33.04
C PHE A 365 6.80 5.19 -33.65
N SER A 366 6.33 4.71 -34.82
CA SER A 366 7.00 3.75 -35.66
C SER A 366 6.98 4.31 -37.10
N GLY A 367 8.10 4.89 -37.54
CA GLY A 367 8.12 5.69 -38.78
C GLY A 367 7.27 6.96 -38.65
N ASP A 368 6.41 7.22 -39.63
CA ASP A 368 5.55 8.41 -39.68
C ASP A 368 4.20 8.25 -38.99
N SER A 369 3.98 7.12 -38.28
CA SER A 369 2.71 6.75 -37.66
C SER A 369 2.92 6.34 -36.20
N LEU A 370 1.85 6.35 -35.40
CA LEU A 370 1.88 5.73 -34.09
C LEU A 370 2.05 4.22 -34.23
N ARG A 371 2.79 3.61 -33.32
CA ARG A 371 2.94 2.15 -33.28
C ARG A 371 1.66 1.46 -32.88
N TRP A 372 0.94 2.01 -31.92
CA TRP A 372 -0.25 1.42 -31.33
C TRP A 372 -1.49 2.26 -31.65
N ALA A 373 -2.55 1.62 -32.13
CA ALA A 373 -3.88 2.21 -32.17
C ALA A 373 -4.58 2.03 -30.81
N GLU A 374 -4.30 0.91 -30.10
CA GLU A 374 -4.81 0.63 -28.77
C GLU A 374 -3.74 -0.05 -27.92
N TRP A 375 -3.56 0.43 -26.71
CA TRP A 375 -2.82 -0.25 -25.67
C TRP A 375 -3.44 0.11 -24.33
N ASN A 376 -4.20 -0.82 -23.74
CA ASN A 376 -4.94 -0.58 -22.51
C ASN A 376 -4.61 -1.63 -21.44
N TYR A 377 -4.58 -1.22 -20.19
CA TYR A 377 -4.81 -2.07 -19.05
C TYR A 377 -6.31 -2.03 -18.71
N GLY A 378 -6.83 -3.13 -18.17
CA GLY A 378 -8.18 -3.18 -17.66
C GLY A 378 -9.24 -3.72 -18.63
N PRO A 379 -10.47 -3.88 -18.11
CA PRO A 379 -10.83 -3.45 -16.75
C PRO A 379 -9.99 -4.12 -15.69
N GLN A 380 -9.59 -3.33 -14.66
CA GLN A 380 -9.03 -3.86 -13.41
C GLN A 380 -10.19 -4.15 -12.47
N GLU A 381 -10.31 -5.40 -12.02
CA GLU A 381 -11.40 -5.79 -11.14
C GLU A 381 -10.84 -6.55 -9.93
N ARG A 382 -11.31 -6.20 -8.73
CA ARG A 382 -10.97 -6.88 -7.49
C ARG A 382 -12.20 -7.04 -6.62
N PHE A 383 -12.49 -8.28 -6.25
CA PHE A 383 -13.41 -8.63 -5.19
C PHE A 383 -12.62 -9.20 -4.01
N MET A 384 -12.92 -8.74 -2.80
CA MET A 384 -12.34 -9.27 -1.56
C MET A 384 -13.43 -9.46 -0.53
N THR A 385 -13.40 -10.60 0.15
CA THR A 385 -14.16 -10.83 1.39
C THR A 385 -13.23 -11.37 2.46
N ALA A 386 -13.37 -10.85 3.68
CA ALA A 386 -12.59 -11.31 4.82
C ALA A 386 -13.45 -11.42 6.07
N VAL A 387 -13.09 -12.35 6.95
CA VAL A 387 -13.66 -12.52 8.29
C VAL A 387 -12.51 -12.46 9.27
N THR A 388 -12.58 -11.52 10.20
CA THR A 388 -11.60 -11.35 11.27
C THR A 388 -12.24 -11.69 12.60
N TRP A 389 -11.63 -12.61 13.33
CA TRP A 389 -12.00 -12.99 14.68
C TRP A 389 -10.95 -12.48 15.67
N GLU A 390 -11.38 -11.63 16.57
CA GLU A 390 -10.59 -11.10 17.68
C GLU A 390 -11.08 -11.72 18.97
N GLN A 391 -10.22 -12.31 19.77
CA GLN A 391 -10.57 -12.94 21.04
C GLN A 391 -9.52 -12.61 22.10
N TYR A 392 -9.97 -12.07 23.22
CA TYR A 392 -9.17 -11.94 24.42
C TYR A 392 -9.26 -13.25 25.25
N LEU A 393 -8.11 -13.81 25.57
CA LEU A 393 -7.97 -15.11 26.23
C LEU A 393 -7.66 -14.98 27.73
N GLY A 394 -7.73 -13.78 28.30
CA GLY A 394 -7.32 -13.51 29.68
C GLY A 394 -5.80 -13.41 29.80
N LEU A 395 -5.23 -14.01 30.86
CA LEU A 395 -3.77 -14.00 31.12
C LEU A 395 -2.89 -14.44 29.95
N PRO A 396 -3.27 -15.45 29.10
CA PRO A 396 -2.49 -15.78 27.91
C PRO A 396 -2.40 -14.66 26.86
N GLY A 397 -3.32 -13.68 26.88
CA GLY A 397 -3.30 -12.56 25.96
C GLY A 397 -4.47 -12.54 24.96
N SER A 398 -4.23 -12.13 23.73
CA SER A 398 -5.23 -12.02 22.68
C SER A 398 -4.85 -12.82 21.43
N LEU A 399 -5.87 -13.29 20.72
CA LEU A 399 -5.77 -13.96 19.43
C LEU A 399 -6.50 -13.12 18.37
N HIS A 400 -5.83 -12.92 17.24
CA HIS A 400 -6.39 -12.23 16.08
C HIS A 400 -6.23 -13.15 14.86
N THR A 401 -7.34 -13.59 14.28
CA THR A 401 -7.35 -14.52 13.15
C THR A 401 -8.18 -13.94 12.01
N THR A 402 -7.60 -13.87 10.82
CA THR A 402 -8.26 -13.39 9.61
C THR A 402 -8.25 -14.48 8.55
N PHE A 403 -9.40 -14.74 7.95
CA PHE A 403 -9.58 -15.55 6.74
C PHE A 403 -10.03 -14.60 5.63
N ALA A 404 -9.43 -14.72 4.46
CA ALA A 404 -9.82 -13.89 3.33
C ALA A 404 -9.81 -14.66 2.01
N PHE A 405 -10.74 -14.28 1.14
CA PHE A 405 -10.80 -14.69 -0.25
C PHE A 405 -10.73 -13.44 -1.13
N GLN A 406 -9.93 -13.50 -2.20
CA GLN A 406 -9.87 -12.47 -3.22
C GLN A 406 -10.00 -13.09 -4.60
N LYS A 407 -10.69 -12.39 -5.49
CA LYS A 407 -10.72 -12.65 -6.92
C LYS A 407 -10.29 -11.38 -7.65
N ILE A 408 -9.24 -11.49 -8.43
CA ILE A 408 -8.63 -10.40 -9.18
C ILE A 408 -8.68 -10.75 -10.66
N SER A 409 -9.13 -9.80 -11.49
CA SER A 409 -9.06 -9.90 -12.95
C SER A 409 -8.27 -8.71 -13.48
N GLU A 410 -7.28 -9.00 -14.32
CA GLU A 410 -6.47 -8.01 -15.02
C GLU A 410 -6.51 -8.34 -16.51
N SER A 411 -6.58 -7.32 -17.38
CA SER A 411 -6.45 -7.57 -18.81
C SER A 411 -5.49 -6.60 -19.49
N ARG A 412 -5.01 -6.99 -20.66
CA ARG A 412 -4.17 -6.20 -21.56
C ARG A 412 -4.73 -6.29 -22.95
N ILE A 413 -5.16 -5.15 -23.45
CA ILE A 413 -5.74 -5.01 -24.78
C ILE A 413 -4.76 -4.28 -25.66
N LYS A 414 -4.35 -4.90 -26.79
CA LYS A 414 -3.35 -4.33 -27.70
C LYS A 414 -3.84 -4.42 -29.14
N ARG A 415 -3.61 -3.39 -29.91
CA ARG A 415 -3.79 -3.36 -31.37
C ARG A 415 -2.78 -2.43 -32.02
N LEU A 416 -2.01 -2.94 -32.95
CA LEU A 416 -1.09 -2.12 -33.75
C LEU A 416 -1.88 -1.15 -34.64
N PHE A 417 -1.31 -0.01 -34.91
CA PHE A 417 -1.90 0.98 -35.84
C PHE A 417 -1.99 0.39 -37.24
N GLY A 418 -3.16 0.49 -37.84
CA GLY A 418 -3.47 -0.11 -39.14
C GLY A 418 -3.77 -1.61 -39.12
N SER A 419 -3.68 -2.26 -37.96
CA SER A 419 -4.01 -3.68 -37.82
C SER A 419 -5.51 -3.90 -37.64
N ALA A 420 -6.04 -4.93 -38.30
CA ALA A 420 -7.40 -5.42 -38.06
C ALA A 420 -7.51 -6.25 -36.76
N PHE A 421 -6.38 -6.64 -36.15
CA PHE A 421 -6.36 -7.57 -35.04
C PHE A 421 -6.11 -6.86 -33.72
N ARG A 422 -7.01 -7.10 -32.79
CA ARG A 422 -6.91 -6.75 -31.37
C ARG A 422 -6.60 -8.02 -30.58
N THR A 423 -5.61 -7.98 -29.73
CA THR A 423 -5.29 -9.06 -28.80
C THR A 423 -5.72 -8.67 -27.40
N THR A 424 -6.51 -9.52 -26.76
CA THR A 424 -6.89 -9.38 -25.35
C THR A 424 -6.29 -10.53 -24.55
N GLN A 425 -5.36 -10.21 -23.66
CA GLN A 425 -4.82 -11.12 -22.65
C GLN A 425 -5.54 -10.86 -21.32
N GLU A 426 -6.13 -11.88 -20.74
CA GLU A 426 -6.85 -11.82 -19.46
C GLU A 426 -6.20 -12.78 -18.47
N GLU A 427 -5.93 -12.28 -17.28
CA GLU A 427 -5.44 -13.04 -16.14
C GLU A 427 -6.45 -12.98 -15.00
N GLN A 428 -6.86 -14.15 -14.51
CA GLN A 428 -7.69 -14.29 -13.31
C GLN A 428 -6.87 -14.93 -12.20
N VAL A 429 -6.93 -14.34 -11.01
CA VAL A 429 -6.26 -14.86 -9.81
C VAL A 429 -7.27 -15.03 -8.70
N GLU A 430 -7.39 -16.23 -8.17
CA GLU A 430 -8.14 -16.52 -6.96
C GLU A 430 -7.18 -16.77 -5.82
N VAL A 431 -7.39 -16.06 -4.70
CA VAL A 431 -6.50 -16.10 -3.53
C VAL A 431 -7.31 -16.44 -2.30
N LEU A 432 -6.96 -17.55 -1.65
CA LEU A 432 -7.43 -17.89 -0.32
C LEU A 432 -6.29 -17.68 0.67
N SER A 433 -6.53 -16.90 1.72
CA SER A 433 -5.50 -16.59 2.73
C SER A 433 -6.03 -16.70 4.14
N MET A 434 -5.11 -17.02 5.05
CA MET A 434 -5.35 -17.06 6.49
C MET A 434 -4.15 -16.47 7.21
N SER A 435 -4.40 -15.69 8.26
CA SER A 435 -3.38 -15.30 9.23
C SER A 435 -3.93 -15.44 10.63
N SER A 436 -3.09 -15.89 11.56
CA SER A 436 -3.46 -16.01 12.98
C SER A 436 -2.30 -15.56 13.84
N ILE A 437 -2.57 -14.63 14.75
CA ILE A 437 -1.58 -13.94 15.56
C ILE A 437 -2.04 -13.95 16.99
N TRP A 438 -1.19 -14.52 17.84
CA TRP A 438 -1.34 -14.47 19.27
C TRP A 438 -0.38 -13.43 19.85
N LYS A 439 -0.88 -12.59 20.77
CA LYS A 439 -0.12 -11.61 21.53
C LYS A 439 -0.27 -11.91 23.01
N SER A 440 0.85 -12.05 23.73
CA SER A 440 0.81 -12.25 25.15
C SER A 440 0.34 -11.00 25.90
N SER A 441 -0.37 -11.19 27.01
CA SER A 441 -0.39 -10.17 28.05
C SER A 441 1.03 -9.96 28.60
N PRO A 442 1.39 -8.77 29.14
CA PRO A 442 2.69 -8.57 29.77
C PRO A 442 2.95 -9.66 30.83
N PHE A 443 4.07 -10.34 30.71
CA PHE A 443 4.47 -11.36 31.70
C PHE A 443 4.82 -10.66 33.03
N ARG A 444 4.38 -11.25 34.14
CA ARG A 444 4.54 -10.74 35.52
C ARG A 444 5.87 -10.04 35.76
N GLY A 445 5.86 -8.71 35.85
CA GLY A 445 6.95 -7.89 36.36
C GLY A 445 8.23 -7.80 35.51
N ASP A 446 8.40 -8.63 34.47
CA ASP A 446 9.66 -8.74 33.74
C ASP A 446 9.75 -7.88 32.47
N GLY A 447 8.66 -7.14 32.13
CA GLY A 447 8.61 -6.27 30.94
C GLY A 447 8.68 -7.00 29.59
N TRP A 448 8.48 -8.31 29.57
CA TRP A 448 8.45 -9.09 28.35
C TRP A 448 7.02 -9.14 27.77
N LYS A 449 6.91 -8.93 26.46
CA LYS A 449 5.73 -9.22 25.63
C LYS A 449 6.16 -10.15 24.50
N PHE A 450 5.35 -11.14 24.19
CA PHE A 450 5.59 -12.08 23.12
C PHE A 450 4.48 -12.02 22.08
N GLU A 451 4.84 -12.21 20.84
CA GLU A 451 3.92 -12.42 19.74
C GLU A 451 4.35 -13.66 18.98
N ALA A 452 3.39 -14.47 18.57
CA ALA A 452 3.63 -15.61 17.70
C ALA A 452 2.48 -15.72 16.71
N GLY A 453 2.78 -16.11 15.51
CA GLY A 453 1.75 -16.23 14.49
C GLY A 453 2.16 -17.10 13.33
N PHE A 454 1.17 -17.42 12.53
CA PHE A 454 1.36 -18.07 11.25
C PHE A 454 0.43 -17.44 10.20
N ASP A 455 0.84 -17.51 8.96
CA ASP A 455 0.05 -17.11 7.81
C ASP A 455 0.23 -18.08 6.66
N GLY A 456 -0.77 -18.14 5.80
CA GLY A 456 -0.74 -18.95 4.60
C GLY A 456 -1.57 -18.32 3.49
N GLN A 457 -1.17 -18.55 2.26
CA GLN A 457 -1.84 -18.09 1.07
C GLN A 457 -1.81 -19.18 -0.01
N LEU A 458 -2.94 -19.41 -0.64
CA LEU A 458 -3.11 -20.27 -1.81
C LEU A 458 -3.59 -19.40 -2.96
N ASN A 459 -2.85 -19.39 -4.05
CA ASN A 459 -3.18 -18.66 -5.26
C ASN A 459 -3.43 -19.67 -6.40
N GLU A 460 -4.47 -19.45 -7.18
CA GLU A 460 -4.74 -20.11 -8.45
C GLU A 460 -4.79 -19.06 -9.55
N VAL A 461 -4.09 -19.32 -10.64
CA VAL A 461 -3.92 -18.40 -11.77
C VAL A 461 -4.39 -19.07 -13.05
N GLU A 462 -5.30 -18.40 -13.74
CA GLU A 462 -5.69 -18.71 -15.11
C GLU A 462 -5.27 -17.56 -16.02
N SER A 463 -4.71 -17.89 -17.20
CA SER A 463 -4.33 -16.92 -18.22
C SER A 463 -4.92 -17.33 -19.55
N LYS A 464 -5.61 -16.40 -20.21
CA LYS A 464 -6.27 -16.58 -21.49
C LYS A 464 -5.82 -15.51 -22.47
N VAL A 465 -5.87 -15.81 -23.73
CA VAL A 465 -5.63 -14.86 -24.81
C VAL A 465 -6.68 -15.08 -25.91
N GLU A 466 -7.24 -13.97 -26.38
CA GLU A 466 -8.26 -13.97 -27.44
C GLU A 466 -7.84 -12.97 -28.54
N ALA A 467 -8.13 -13.34 -29.77
CA ALA A 467 -8.03 -12.43 -30.91
C ALA A 467 -9.40 -11.89 -31.26
N GLN A 468 -9.50 -10.61 -31.42
CA GLN A 468 -10.71 -9.91 -31.81
C GLN A 468 -10.42 -9.04 -33.03
N ASP A 469 -11.45 -8.69 -33.78
CA ASP A 469 -11.31 -7.64 -34.79
C ASP A 469 -11.19 -6.25 -34.12
N ALA A 470 -10.97 -5.22 -34.91
CA ALA A 470 -10.84 -3.86 -34.42
C ALA A 470 -12.12 -3.30 -33.78
N ASP A 471 -13.27 -3.92 -34.00
CA ASP A 471 -14.56 -3.58 -33.42
C ASP A 471 -14.90 -4.44 -32.17
N GLY A 472 -13.99 -5.37 -31.82
CA GLY A 472 -14.08 -6.20 -30.62
C GLY A 472 -14.90 -7.48 -30.82
N LEU A 473 -15.15 -7.90 -32.06
CA LEU A 473 -15.78 -9.16 -32.37
C LEU A 473 -14.74 -10.28 -32.40
N ASP A 474 -15.05 -11.41 -31.77
CA ASP A 474 -14.16 -12.57 -31.71
C ASP A 474 -13.88 -13.15 -33.11
N LEU A 475 -12.63 -13.43 -33.40
CA LEU A 475 -12.18 -14.05 -34.61
C LEU A 475 -12.03 -15.55 -34.38
N VAL A 476 -12.83 -16.34 -35.05
CA VAL A 476 -12.86 -17.82 -34.93
C VAL A 476 -11.58 -18.43 -35.52
N ASP A 477 -11.04 -17.83 -36.59
CA ASP A 477 -9.75 -18.19 -37.18
C ASP A 477 -9.06 -16.88 -37.62
N PRO A 478 -8.06 -16.43 -36.91
CA PRO A 478 -7.42 -15.17 -37.21
C PRO A 478 -6.66 -15.16 -38.56
N GLY A 479 -6.51 -16.30 -39.27
CA GLY A 479 -5.78 -16.37 -40.56
C GLY A 479 -4.32 -15.90 -40.47
N PHE A 480 -3.86 -15.69 -39.28
CA PHE A 480 -2.51 -15.19 -38.94
C PHE A 480 -1.66 -16.37 -38.49
N GLY A 481 -0.54 -16.56 -39.14
CA GLY A 481 0.52 -17.43 -38.64
C GLY A 481 1.20 -16.88 -37.40
N GLY A 482 0.57 -15.93 -36.68
CA GLY A 482 1.03 -15.35 -35.44
C GLY A 482 0.37 -16.02 -34.24
N ALA A 483 1.20 -16.54 -33.43
CA ALA A 483 0.88 -17.27 -32.24
C ALA A 483 0.25 -16.41 -31.17
N LEU A 484 -0.96 -16.68 -30.80
CA LEU A 484 -1.53 -16.17 -29.57
C LEU A 484 -0.84 -16.85 -28.38
N VAL A 485 0.01 -16.12 -27.68
CA VAL A 485 0.73 -16.59 -26.49
C VAL A 485 0.12 -15.96 -25.26
N THR A 486 -0.33 -16.81 -24.33
CA THR A 486 -0.74 -16.34 -23.00
C THR A 486 0.46 -15.79 -22.24
N ARG A 487 0.23 -14.82 -21.38
CA ARG A 487 1.31 -14.23 -20.57
C ARG A 487 1.84 -15.21 -19.52
N TYR A 488 0.95 -15.99 -18.92
CA TYR A 488 1.27 -17.03 -17.95
C TYR A 488 0.85 -18.39 -18.48
N PRO A 489 1.26 -19.50 -17.83
CA PRO A 489 1.01 -20.84 -18.32
C PRO A 489 -0.47 -21.09 -18.65
N ASN A 490 -0.75 -21.50 -19.87
CA ASN A 490 -2.10 -21.72 -20.39
C ASN A 490 -2.77 -23.00 -19.85
N GLY A 491 -2.03 -23.85 -19.16
CA GLY A 491 -2.54 -25.02 -18.42
C GLY A 491 -2.87 -24.71 -16.95
N GLY A 492 -2.78 -23.41 -16.56
CA GLY A 492 -3.00 -22.95 -15.20
C GLY A 492 -1.75 -23.01 -14.31
N SER A 493 -1.78 -22.26 -13.23
CA SER A 493 -0.69 -22.23 -12.25
C SER A 493 -1.24 -22.08 -10.83
N SER A 494 -0.55 -22.67 -9.85
CA SER A 494 -0.86 -22.48 -8.44
C SER A 494 0.39 -22.10 -7.65
N MET A 495 0.23 -21.24 -6.65
CA MET A 495 1.31 -20.87 -5.73
C MET A 495 0.81 -20.93 -4.30
N ARG A 496 1.60 -21.57 -3.43
CA ARG A 496 1.28 -21.77 -2.02
C ARG A 496 2.38 -21.19 -1.18
N THR A 497 2.01 -20.38 -0.20
CA THR A 497 2.95 -19.84 0.80
C THR A 497 2.48 -20.21 2.20
N PHE A 498 3.42 -20.49 3.08
CA PHE A 498 3.19 -20.67 4.51
C PHE A 498 4.33 -20.02 5.28
N GLY A 499 4.00 -19.36 6.38
CA GLY A 499 5.00 -18.77 7.26
C GLY A 499 4.61 -18.88 8.71
N ALA A 500 5.61 -19.07 9.57
CA ALA A 500 5.45 -19.02 11.03
C ALA A 500 6.50 -18.07 11.60
N PHE A 501 6.09 -17.24 12.55
CA PHE A 501 6.97 -16.24 13.16
C PHE A 501 6.75 -16.14 14.65
N THR A 502 7.76 -15.63 15.32
CA THR A 502 7.70 -15.22 16.72
C THR A 502 8.47 -13.93 16.89
N SER A 503 7.98 -13.10 17.79
CA SER A 503 8.69 -11.89 18.22
C SER A 503 8.59 -11.73 19.73
N ALA A 504 9.57 -11.02 20.28
CA ALA A 504 9.64 -10.69 21.69
C ALA A 504 10.02 -9.24 21.85
N LYS A 505 9.32 -8.53 22.71
CA LYS A 505 9.59 -7.16 23.11
C LYS A 505 9.93 -7.13 24.59
N ARG A 506 10.99 -6.40 24.97
CA ARG A 506 11.38 -6.20 26.37
C ARG A 506 11.54 -4.72 26.65
N SER A 507 10.83 -4.24 27.67
CA SER A 507 11.01 -2.90 28.21
C SER A 507 11.88 -2.95 29.47
N LEU A 508 12.96 -2.15 29.48
CA LEU A 508 13.89 -1.97 30.61
C LEU A 508 13.94 -0.51 30.98
N GLY A 509 13.04 -0.05 31.85
CA GLY A 509 12.79 1.36 32.08
C GLY A 509 12.25 2.02 30.83
N GLU A 510 12.90 3.08 30.35
CA GLU A 510 12.53 3.78 29.13
C GLU A 510 13.11 3.15 27.84
N LYS A 511 13.94 2.10 27.97
CA LYS A 511 14.56 1.42 26.82
C LYS A 511 13.69 0.25 26.38
N GLU A 512 13.53 0.10 25.06
CA GLU A 512 12.82 -1.02 24.47
C GLU A 512 13.70 -1.84 23.52
N PHE A 513 13.59 -3.16 23.60
CA PHE A 513 14.31 -4.08 22.73
C PHE A 513 13.31 -5.00 22.06
N HIS A 514 13.50 -5.20 20.73
CA HIS A 514 12.67 -6.11 19.94
C HIS A 514 13.54 -7.17 19.28
N PHE A 515 13.00 -8.37 19.22
CA PHE A 515 13.61 -9.53 18.57
C PHE A 515 12.53 -10.22 17.75
N GLY A 516 12.86 -10.63 16.55
CA GLY A 516 11.93 -11.33 15.67
C GLY A 516 12.60 -12.40 14.86
N LEU A 517 11.88 -13.50 14.62
CA LEU A 517 12.31 -14.61 13.77
C LEU A 517 11.14 -15.16 12.99
N ARG A 518 11.35 -15.47 11.71
CA ARG A 518 10.35 -16.09 10.84
C ARG A 518 10.99 -17.13 9.95
N TYR A 519 10.27 -18.23 9.75
CA TYR A 519 10.52 -19.19 8.68
C TYR A 519 9.34 -19.23 7.72
N SER A 520 9.63 -19.21 6.45
CA SER A 520 8.62 -19.21 5.36
C SER A 520 8.93 -20.29 4.35
N LEU A 521 7.89 -20.91 3.80
CA LEU A 521 7.93 -21.88 2.73
C LEU A 521 7.05 -21.37 1.58
N THR A 522 7.55 -21.50 0.37
CA THR A 522 6.80 -21.18 -0.84
C THR A 522 7.01 -22.28 -1.86
N SER A 523 5.94 -22.71 -2.49
CA SER A 523 5.97 -23.63 -3.64
C SER A 523 5.03 -23.16 -4.73
N PHE A 524 5.38 -23.41 -5.97
CA PHE A 524 4.48 -23.21 -7.10
C PHE A 524 4.53 -24.37 -8.09
N ASP A 525 3.41 -24.54 -8.77
CA ASP A 525 3.24 -25.47 -9.88
C ASP A 525 2.67 -24.68 -11.08
N ALA A 526 3.25 -24.84 -12.27
CA ALA A 526 2.85 -24.15 -13.48
C ALA A 526 2.83 -25.13 -14.67
N LYS A 527 1.73 -25.17 -15.46
CA LYS A 527 1.53 -26.10 -16.56
C LYS A 527 1.44 -25.38 -17.90
N PHE A 528 2.24 -25.83 -18.85
CA PHE A 528 2.23 -25.32 -20.22
C PHE A 528 1.61 -26.36 -21.14
N LEU A 529 0.52 -26.00 -21.80
CA LEU A 529 -0.03 -26.79 -22.87
C LEU A 529 0.69 -26.41 -24.17
N PRO A 530 1.08 -27.40 -25.01
CA PRO A 530 1.73 -27.12 -26.29
C PRO A 530 0.88 -26.20 -27.16
N THR A 531 1.49 -25.22 -27.77
CA THR A 531 0.89 -24.33 -28.77
C THR A 531 1.72 -24.42 -30.06
N GLU A 532 1.12 -24.16 -31.22
CA GLU A 532 1.87 -24.14 -32.51
C GLU A 532 3.00 -23.07 -32.49
N SER A 533 2.86 -22.10 -31.64
CA SER A 533 3.58 -20.86 -31.65
C SER A 533 4.78 -20.83 -30.69
N LEU A 534 4.71 -21.56 -29.60
CA LEU A 534 5.78 -21.63 -28.62
C LEU A 534 5.87 -23.07 -28.10
N GLN A 535 6.95 -23.74 -28.47
CA GLN A 535 7.28 -25.05 -27.93
C GLN A 535 8.41 -24.88 -26.91
N LEU A 536 8.06 -25.08 -25.62
CA LEU A 536 9.02 -25.11 -24.55
C LEU A 536 9.59 -26.53 -24.38
N PRO A 537 10.81 -26.69 -23.87
CA PRO A 537 11.40 -28.01 -23.63
C PRO A 537 10.82 -28.76 -22.42
N PHE A 538 9.80 -28.19 -21.78
CA PHE A 538 9.08 -28.73 -20.62
C PHE A 538 7.60 -28.38 -20.70
N SER A 539 6.77 -29.19 -20.07
CA SER A 539 5.32 -28.97 -19.95
C SER A 539 4.90 -28.52 -18.54
N GLU A 540 5.79 -28.67 -17.56
CA GLU A 540 5.53 -28.30 -16.16
C GLU A 540 6.76 -27.66 -15.55
N LEU A 541 6.56 -26.63 -14.71
CA LEU A 541 7.57 -26.06 -13.83
C LEU A 541 7.09 -26.22 -12.39
N GLN A 542 7.99 -26.68 -11.52
CA GLN A 542 7.73 -26.84 -10.10
C GLN A 542 8.90 -26.26 -9.31
N SER A 543 8.58 -25.53 -8.26
CA SER A 543 9.61 -24.96 -7.37
C SER A 543 9.14 -24.95 -5.94
N ALA A 544 10.09 -25.14 -5.00
CA ALA A 544 9.83 -25.06 -3.58
C ALA A 544 11.05 -24.50 -2.85
N HIS A 545 10.85 -23.41 -2.10
CA HIS A 545 11.91 -22.70 -1.40
C HIS A 545 11.53 -22.38 0.03
N GLY A 546 12.52 -22.44 0.93
CA GLY A 546 12.43 -21.98 2.31
C GLY A 546 13.25 -20.71 2.52
N ALA A 547 12.79 -19.82 3.38
CA ALA A 547 13.53 -18.63 3.77
C ALA A 547 13.45 -18.40 5.29
N LEU A 548 14.59 -18.07 5.91
CA LEU A 548 14.71 -17.67 7.30
C LEU A 548 15.04 -16.19 7.38
N THR A 549 14.27 -15.42 8.14
CA THR A 549 14.51 -13.99 8.37
C THR A 549 14.43 -13.65 9.86
N GLY A 550 15.18 -12.61 10.26
CA GLY A 550 15.20 -12.13 11.62
C GLY A 550 15.31 -10.62 11.71
N SER A 551 15.00 -10.08 12.87
CA SER A 551 15.18 -8.68 13.20
C SER A 551 15.56 -8.49 14.67
N ILE A 552 16.41 -7.50 14.91
CA ILE A 552 16.78 -7.02 16.25
C ILE A 552 16.69 -5.50 16.20
N ALA A 553 16.01 -4.91 17.16
CA ALA A 553 15.92 -3.45 17.24
C ALA A 553 15.93 -2.97 18.69
N ALA A 554 16.37 -1.73 18.88
CA ALA A 554 16.44 -1.06 20.17
C ALA A 554 15.96 0.39 20.05
N ASP A 555 15.07 0.80 20.93
CA ASP A 555 14.72 2.21 21.19
C ASP A 555 15.38 2.63 22.50
N ILE A 556 16.27 3.59 22.40
CA ILE A 556 17.12 4.03 23.53
C ILE A 556 17.04 5.55 23.66
N PRO A 557 16.39 6.08 24.70
CA PRO A 557 16.51 7.48 25.02
C PRO A 557 17.95 7.81 25.45
N LEU A 558 18.59 8.70 24.70
CA LEU A 558 19.95 9.19 24.96
C LEU A 558 19.97 10.35 25.93
N GLY A 559 18.81 10.78 26.40
CA GLY A 559 18.59 11.87 27.33
C GLY A 559 17.13 12.34 27.28
N PRO A 560 16.75 13.39 28.00
CA PRO A 560 15.36 13.84 28.08
C PRO A 560 14.81 14.41 26.75
N THR A 561 15.68 14.70 25.78
CA THR A 561 15.33 15.37 24.52
C THR A 561 15.74 14.59 23.28
N ILE A 562 16.51 13.52 23.43
CA ILE A 562 17.04 12.75 22.30
C ILE A 562 16.65 11.30 22.45
N SER A 563 16.03 10.72 21.43
CA SER A 563 15.79 9.29 21.29
C SER A 563 16.50 8.73 20.05
N SER A 564 16.98 7.49 20.17
CA SER A 564 17.65 6.77 19.10
C SER A 564 16.97 5.42 18.90
N ILE A 565 16.62 5.09 17.65
CA ILE A 565 16.10 3.79 17.24
C ILE A 565 17.08 3.17 16.26
N SER A 566 17.68 2.06 16.69
CA SER A 566 18.61 1.29 15.86
C SER A 566 17.96 -0.06 15.51
N SER A 567 18.08 -0.51 14.28
CA SER A 567 17.59 -1.84 13.89
C SER A 567 18.51 -2.53 12.89
N LEU A 568 18.62 -3.85 13.04
CA LEU A 568 19.20 -4.77 12.07
C LEU A 568 18.12 -5.76 11.66
N SER A 569 17.77 -5.79 10.39
CA SER A 569 16.68 -6.61 9.89
C SER A 569 17.03 -7.28 8.57
N SER A 570 16.43 -8.43 8.33
CA SER A 570 16.49 -9.13 7.05
C SER A 570 15.11 -9.27 6.43
N GLY A 571 15.06 -9.12 5.11
CA GLY A 571 13.88 -9.37 4.29
C GLY A 571 14.20 -10.37 3.19
N PHE A 572 13.16 -10.97 2.63
CA PHE A 572 13.27 -11.86 1.50
C PHE A 572 12.12 -11.69 0.53
N ARG A 573 12.32 -12.12 -0.71
CA ARG A 573 11.28 -12.26 -1.71
C ARG A 573 11.45 -13.60 -2.45
N HIS A 574 10.44 -14.44 -2.37
CA HIS A 574 10.39 -15.63 -3.20
C HIS A 574 10.06 -15.29 -4.65
N PRO A 575 10.65 -16.00 -5.64
CA PRO A 575 10.16 -15.95 -7.00
C PRO A 575 8.68 -16.33 -7.05
N ASN A 576 7.89 -15.58 -7.79
CA ASN A 576 6.48 -15.89 -8.04
C ASN A 576 6.29 -16.39 -9.48
N ILE A 577 5.03 -16.61 -9.89
CA ILE A 577 4.69 -17.06 -11.26
C ILE A 577 5.14 -16.01 -12.31
N ASP A 578 5.06 -14.71 -12.00
CA ASP A 578 5.55 -13.67 -12.92
C ASP A 578 7.08 -13.71 -13.10
N ASP A 579 7.84 -14.09 -12.07
CA ASP A 579 9.29 -14.21 -12.19
C ASP A 579 9.70 -15.47 -12.95
N ALA A 580 9.09 -16.61 -12.64
CA ALA A 580 9.56 -17.93 -13.03
C ALA A 580 8.89 -18.48 -14.30
N ALA A 581 7.61 -18.18 -14.54
CA ALA A 581 6.81 -18.86 -15.54
C ALA A 581 6.20 -17.94 -16.62
N LYS A 582 6.55 -16.66 -16.61
CA LYS A 582 6.04 -15.68 -17.58
C LYS A 582 6.70 -15.81 -18.95
N VAL A 583 5.85 -15.68 -20.00
CA VAL A 583 6.30 -15.40 -21.37
C VAL A 583 5.92 -13.96 -21.72
N ARG A 584 6.91 -13.14 -22.08
CA ARG A 584 6.65 -11.73 -22.38
C ARG A 584 7.64 -11.17 -23.39
N GLU A 585 7.10 -10.66 -24.51
CA GLU A 585 7.84 -9.77 -25.40
C GLU A 585 7.81 -8.33 -24.85
N LYS A 586 8.94 -7.63 -24.86
CA LYS A 586 9.07 -6.20 -24.60
C LYS A 586 10.35 -5.65 -25.21
N GLY A 587 10.21 -4.71 -26.16
CA GLY A 587 11.33 -3.91 -26.68
C GLY A 587 12.40 -4.74 -27.41
N GLY A 588 11.99 -5.74 -28.17
CA GLY A 588 12.87 -6.62 -28.92
C GLY A 588 13.50 -7.74 -28.08
N TYR A 589 12.97 -7.99 -26.87
CA TYR A 589 13.37 -9.09 -26.01
C TYR A 589 12.14 -9.94 -25.65
N VAL A 590 12.29 -11.24 -25.71
CA VAL A 590 11.32 -12.20 -25.18
C VAL A 590 11.87 -12.85 -23.91
N LEU A 591 11.13 -12.69 -22.82
CA LEU A 591 11.43 -13.36 -21.54
C LEU A 591 10.77 -14.73 -21.54
N LEU A 592 11.56 -15.78 -21.33
CA LEU A 592 11.10 -17.16 -21.22
C LEU A 592 11.17 -17.66 -19.78
N PRO A 593 10.40 -18.70 -19.44
CA PRO A 593 10.36 -19.29 -18.11
C PRO A 593 11.71 -19.86 -17.63
N ASN A 594 11.92 -19.84 -16.30
CA ASN A 594 13.06 -20.45 -15.60
C ASN A 594 12.63 -20.97 -14.22
N ASP A 595 12.83 -22.25 -13.93
CA ASP A 595 12.50 -22.92 -12.68
C ASP A 595 13.60 -22.88 -11.61
N SER A 596 14.80 -22.42 -11.99
CA SER A 596 16.00 -22.50 -11.14
C SER A 596 16.21 -21.22 -10.29
N LEU A 597 15.15 -20.42 -10.09
CA LEU A 597 15.24 -19.17 -9.33
C LEU A 597 15.24 -19.44 -7.82
N ASN A 598 16.10 -18.74 -7.10
CA ASN A 598 16.16 -18.69 -5.64
C ASN A 598 15.51 -17.41 -5.09
N ALA A 599 15.30 -17.35 -3.77
CA ALA A 599 14.81 -16.14 -3.11
C ALA A 599 15.86 -15.01 -3.12
N GLU A 600 15.42 -13.78 -3.34
CA GLU A 600 16.21 -12.57 -3.08
C GLU A 600 16.23 -12.29 -1.58
N TYR A 601 17.36 -11.76 -1.05
CA TYR A 601 17.49 -11.34 0.33
C TYR A 601 17.96 -9.88 0.45
N LEU A 602 17.47 -9.20 1.47
CA LEU A 602 17.89 -7.85 1.86
C LEU A 602 18.29 -7.85 3.33
N TYR A 603 19.48 -7.37 3.65
CA TYR A 603 19.95 -7.13 5.01
C TYR A 603 20.12 -5.63 5.21
N SER A 604 19.43 -5.06 6.19
CA SER A 604 19.42 -3.61 6.42
C SER A 604 19.85 -3.28 7.84
N LEU A 605 20.73 -2.28 7.94
CA LEU A 605 21.07 -1.58 9.17
C LEU A 605 20.42 -0.19 9.10
N ASP A 606 19.61 0.14 10.08
CA ASP A 606 18.85 1.38 10.17
C ASP A 606 19.16 2.10 11.50
N GLU A 607 19.28 3.42 11.43
CA GLU A 607 19.43 4.29 12.60
C GLU A 607 18.53 5.51 12.44
N SER A 608 17.79 5.88 13.48
CA SER A 608 16.97 7.09 13.51
C SER A 608 17.19 7.82 14.82
N ILE A 609 17.59 9.08 14.73
CA ILE A 609 17.81 9.95 15.88
C ILE A 609 16.79 11.08 15.81
N THR A 610 16.03 11.26 16.88
CA THR A 610 15.05 12.34 17.02
C THR A 610 15.42 13.22 18.20
N TRP A 611 15.57 14.50 17.95
CA TRP A 611 15.72 15.53 18.97
C TRP A 611 14.43 16.34 19.11
N ARG A 612 13.98 16.54 20.35
CA ARG A 612 12.81 17.37 20.67
C ARG A 612 13.20 18.48 21.63
N HIS A 613 12.91 19.71 21.25
CA HIS A 613 13.14 20.85 22.12
C HIS A 613 12.06 20.91 23.23
N PRO A 614 12.42 20.97 24.53
CA PRO A 614 11.46 20.74 25.63
C PRO A 614 10.32 21.76 25.72
N SER A 615 10.54 23.00 25.30
CA SER A 615 9.57 24.09 25.48
C SER A 615 8.98 24.66 24.19
N SER A 616 9.64 24.49 23.05
CA SER A 616 9.14 25.06 21.78
C SER A 616 8.36 24.09 20.88
N GLY A 617 8.35 22.81 21.25
CA GLY A 617 7.72 21.77 20.40
C GLY A 617 8.49 21.46 19.10
N LEU A 618 9.65 22.11 18.85
CA LEU A 618 10.49 21.81 17.71
C LEU A 618 10.98 20.36 17.78
N SER A 619 10.72 19.59 16.74
CA SER A 619 11.22 18.23 16.57
C SER A 619 12.05 18.13 15.28
N VAL A 620 13.24 17.56 15.40
CA VAL A 620 14.13 17.27 14.27
C VAL A 620 14.47 15.79 14.30
N SER A 621 14.21 15.10 13.21
CA SER A 621 14.52 13.69 13.05
C SER A 621 15.44 13.47 11.86
N VAL A 622 16.45 12.62 12.04
CA VAL A 622 17.36 12.16 10.99
C VAL A 622 17.36 10.64 11.03
N ALA A 623 16.96 10.02 9.93
CA ALA A 623 17.04 8.59 9.77
C ALA A 623 18.01 8.25 8.63
N GLY A 624 18.84 7.23 8.82
CA GLY A 624 19.76 6.69 7.81
C GLY A 624 19.62 5.19 7.69
N PHE A 625 19.90 4.64 6.53
CA PHE A 625 19.94 3.20 6.32
C PHE A 625 21.04 2.79 5.33
N VAL A 626 21.53 1.56 5.50
CA VAL A 626 22.39 0.86 4.53
C VAL A 626 21.88 -0.57 4.40
N SER A 627 21.63 -0.98 3.17
CA SER A 627 21.08 -2.30 2.86
C SER A 627 21.94 -3.02 1.84
N LEU A 628 22.24 -4.29 2.12
CA LEU A 628 22.87 -5.24 1.20
C LEU A 628 21.77 -6.11 0.57
N TRP A 629 21.62 -6.05 -0.74
CA TRP A 629 20.68 -6.84 -1.53
C TRP A 629 21.43 -7.92 -2.29
N THR A 630 21.05 -9.17 -2.10
CA THR A 630 21.72 -10.34 -2.66
C THR A 630 20.76 -11.23 -3.44
N GLU A 631 21.30 -12.06 -4.32
CA GLU A 631 20.52 -12.99 -5.16
C GLU A 631 19.44 -12.28 -6.01
N ILE A 632 19.79 -11.11 -6.58
CA ILE A 632 18.86 -10.26 -7.33
C ILE A 632 18.37 -10.99 -8.57
N ILE A 633 17.05 -11.07 -8.75
CA ILE A 633 16.44 -11.66 -9.94
C ILE A 633 16.40 -10.61 -11.05
N THR A 634 17.17 -10.86 -12.12
CA THR A 634 17.29 -9.99 -13.28
C THR A 634 17.23 -10.79 -14.60
N PRO A 635 16.71 -10.20 -15.71
CA PRO A 635 16.74 -10.84 -17.01
C PRO A 635 18.17 -10.87 -17.55
N VAL A 636 18.61 -12.04 -18.02
CA VAL A 636 19.89 -12.26 -18.71
C VAL A 636 19.66 -12.87 -20.07
N ASN A 637 20.59 -12.63 -21.01
CA ASN A 637 20.49 -13.23 -22.34
C ASN A 637 20.60 -14.74 -22.25
N SER A 638 19.77 -15.43 -23.01
CA SER A 638 19.66 -16.89 -23.00
C SER A 638 19.40 -17.43 -24.40
N THR A 639 19.26 -18.75 -24.51
CA THR A 639 18.95 -19.41 -25.78
C THR A 639 17.83 -20.44 -25.57
N LEU A 640 17.07 -20.73 -26.65
CA LEU A 640 16.11 -21.81 -26.72
C LEU A 640 16.46 -22.70 -27.93
N TYR A 641 16.72 -24.00 -27.71
CA TYR A 641 17.19 -24.93 -28.75
C TYR A 641 18.42 -24.44 -29.51
N GLY A 642 19.31 -23.66 -28.87
CA GLY A 642 20.50 -23.08 -29.47
C GLY A 642 20.27 -21.79 -30.28
N LEU A 643 19.03 -21.29 -30.35
CA LEU A 643 18.69 -20.01 -30.98
C LEU A 643 18.72 -18.92 -29.92
N ASP A 644 19.23 -17.73 -30.26
CA ASP A 644 19.31 -16.55 -29.42
C ASP A 644 18.10 -15.59 -29.59
N SER A 645 17.24 -15.87 -30.56
CA SER A 645 16.09 -15.04 -30.95
C SER A 645 14.90 -15.92 -31.34
N LEU A 646 13.71 -15.40 -31.14
CA LEU A 646 12.44 -16.06 -31.40
C LEU A 646 11.43 -15.05 -31.96
N GLU A 647 10.62 -15.45 -32.91
CA GLU A 647 9.49 -14.65 -33.41
C GLU A 647 8.27 -14.85 -32.51
N ILE A 648 7.80 -13.79 -31.89
CA ILE A 648 6.56 -13.75 -31.11
C ILE A 648 5.79 -12.47 -31.44
N ASP A 649 4.48 -12.59 -31.60
CA ASP A 649 3.59 -11.48 -31.98
C ASP A 649 4.02 -10.78 -33.29
N GLY A 650 4.68 -11.52 -34.20
CA GLY A 650 5.18 -11.01 -35.49
C GLY A 650 6.47 -10.19 -35.41
N GLU A 651 7.17 -10.23 -34.26
CA GLU A 651 8.44 -9.55 -34.05
C GLU A 651 9.57 -10.53 -33.67
N PHE A 652 10.74 -10.38 -34.29
CA PHE A 652 11.93 -11.11 -33.88
C PHE A 652 12.51 -10.47 -32.62
N SER A 653 12.49 -11.22 -31.51
CA SER A 653 12.95 -10.78 -30.21
C SER A 653 14.07 -11.65 -29.67
N ARG A 654 15.10 -11.05 -29.04
CA ARG A 654 16.18 -11.76 -28.37
C ARG A 654 15.68 -12.47 -27.12
N ILE A 655 16.16 -13.68 -26.90
CA ILE A 655 15.74 -14.51 -25.78
C ILE A 655 16.45 -14.08 -24.50
N GLN A 656 15.68 -13.91 -23.45
CA GLN A 656 16.14 -13.69 -22.08
C GLN A 656 15.47 -14.66 -21.13
N ARG A 657 16.11 -14.90 -19.99
CA ARG A 657 15.55 -15.59 -18.81
C ARG A 657 15.88 -14.79 -17.56
N ASN A 658 15.01 -14.89 -16.57
CA ASN A 658 15.35 -14.38 -15.24
C ASN A 658 16.34 -15.31 -14.57
N GLU A 659 17.38 -14.77 -13.94
CA GLU A 659 18.37 -15.50 -13.15
C GLU A 659 18.68 -14.72 -11.87
N ASN A 660 19.12 -15.42 -10.82
CA ASN A 660 19.69 -14.78 -9.64
C ASN A 660 21.11 -14.35 -9.99
N SER A 661 21.29 -13.06 -10.21
CA SER A 661 22.59 -12.51 -10.58
C SER A 661 22.84 -11.21 -9.86
N GLY A 662 24.07 -11.06 -9.34
CA GLY A 662 24.51 -9.82 -8.73
C GLY A 662 24.08 -9.59 -7.28
N ASN A 663 24.80 -8.65 -6.69
CA ASN A 663 24.52 -8.08 -5.37
C ASN A 663 24.55 -6.56 -5.51
N ALA A 664 23.88 -5.87 -4.61
CA ALA A 664 23.80 -4.42 -4.63
C ALA A 664 23.82 -3.82 -3.23
N ILE A 665 24.25 -2.57 -3.13
CA ILE A 665 24.13 -1.77 -1.92
C ILE A 665 23.16 -0.62 -2.20
N ILE A 666 22.23 -0.43 -1.28
CA ILE A 666 21.31 0.71 -1.26
C ILE A 666 21.50 1.44 0.07
N ARG A 667 21.66 2.75 0.00
CA ARG A 667 21.81 3.60 1.19
C ARG A 667 20.99 4.88 1.03
N GLY A 668 20.54 5.41 2.14
CA GLY A 668 19.78 6.65 2.08
C GLY A 668 19.61 7.29 3.44
N SER A 669 19.02 8.48 3.42
CA SER A 669 18.69 9.23 4.62
C SER A 669 17.39 10.00 4.42
N THR A 670 16.69 10.24 5.52
CA THR A 670 15.52 11.12 5.60
C THR A 670 15.74 12.14 6.69
N PHE A 671 15.45 13.39 6.38
CA PHE A 671 15.46 14.51 7.33
C PHE A 671 14.02 14.98 7.50
N GLU A 672 13.61 15.21 8.74
CA GLU A 672 12.28 15.70 9.06
C GLU A 672 12.39 16.80 10.12
N VAL A 673 11.63 17.85 9.92
CA VAL A 673 11.47 18.95 10.86
C VAL A 673 9.99 19.22 11.07
N SER A 674 9.57 19.32 12.31
CA SER A 674 8.22 19.75 12.68
C SER A 674 8.35 20.84 13.74
N TYR A 675 7.71 21.99 13.52
CA TYR A 675 7.79 23.12 14.42
C TYR A 675 6.45 23.85 14.53
N PRO A 676 5.81 23.82 15.70
CA PRO A 676 4.66 24.67 15.98
C PRO A 676 5.13 26.11 16.19
N ILE A 677 5.01 26.94 15.14
CA ILE A 677 5.42 28.35 15.17
C ILE A 677 4.56 29.13 16.15
N MET A 678 3.27 28.84 16.16
CA MET A 678 2.22 29.38 17.03
C MET A 678 1.22 28.27 17.37
N GLU A 679 0.31 28.51 18.32
CA GLU A 679 -0.75 27.56 18.69
C GLU A 679 -1.57 27.06 17.48
N ASN A 680 -1.72 27.91 16.44
CA ASN A 680 -2.53 27.62 15.26
C ASN A 680 -1.70 27.47 13.99
N MET A 681 -0.36 27.44 14.07
CA MET A 681 0.50 27.46 12.89
C MET A 681 1.66 26.47 13.03
N ASN A 682 1.67 25.48 12.15
CA ASN A 682 2.64 24.40 12.10
C ASN A 682 3.50 24.48 10.83
N PHE A 683 4.79 24.35 11.00
CA PHE A 683 5.74 24.15 9.90
C PHE A 683 6.22 22.72 9.90
N LYS A 684 6.18 22.07 8.72
CA LYS A 684 6.68 20.71 8.52
C LYS A 684 7.55 20.67 7.27
N SER A 685 8.64 19.91 7.33
CA SER A 685 9.50 19.68 6.15
C SER A 685 10.07 18.27 6.19
N SER A 686 10.08 17.60 5.03
CA SER A 686 10.73 16.32 4.84
C SER A 686 11.62 16.33 3.61
N LEU A 687 12.75 15.63 3.68
CA LEU A 687 13.68 15.47 2.57
C LEU A 687 14.19 14.03 2.57
N ASN A 688 14.04 13.34 1.43
CA ASN A 688 14.44 11.95 1.24
C ASN A 688 15.55 11.85 0.21
N PHE A 689 16.58 11.10 0.54
CA PHE A 689 17.73 10.83 -0.30
C PHE A 689 17.99 9.33 -0.36
N THR A 690 18.16 8.77 -1.55
CA THR A 690 18.48 7.36 -1.74
C THR A 690 19.49 7.21 -2.88
N LYS A 691 20.50 6.37 -2.70
CA LYS A 691 21.42 5.91 -3.76
C LYS A 691 21.58 4.41 -3.71
N GLY A 692 21.63 3.78 -4.88
CA GLY A 692 21.85 2.35 -5.04
C GLY A 692 22.80 2.08 -6.20
N PHE A 693 23.65 1.07 -6.03
CA PHE A 693 24.58 0.63 -7.07
C PHE A 693 24.82 -0.88 -6.95
N SER A 694 25.00 -1.52 -8.11
CA SER A 694 25.40 -2.92 -8.19
C SER A 694 26.85 -3.09 -7.69
N LEU A 695 27.15 -4.24 -7.10
CA LEU A 695 28.51 -4.64 -6.71
C LEU A 695 29.26 -5.36 -7.85
N GLU A 696 28.69 -5.34 -9.06
CA GLU A 696 29.34 -5.84 -10.26
C GLU A 696 30.46 -4.91 -10.76
N SER A 697 31.18 -5.36 -11.77
CA SER A 697 32.25 -4.56 -12.41
C SER A 697 31.71 -3.19 -12.82
N TYR A 698 32.41 -2.10 -12.45
CA TYR A 698 32.05 -0.69 -12.67
C TYR A 698 30.92 -0.14 -11.80
N ASN A 699 30.37 -0.88 -10.85
CA ASN A 699 29.34 -0.44 -9.91
C ASN A 699 28.19 0.37 -10.59
N PRO A 700 27.49 -0.20 -11.59
CA PRO A 700 26.45 0.54 -12.29
C PRO A 700 25.34 0.95 -11.32
N PRO A 701 24.66 2.11 -11.56
CA PRO A 701 23.54 2.54 -10.76
C PRO A 701 22.39 1.53 -10.85
N LEU A 702 21.63 1.41 -9.76
CA LEU A 702 20.42 0.59 -9.75
C LEU A 702 19.25 1.36 -10.37
N ALA A 703 18.40 0.62 -11.09
CA ALA A 703 17.11 1.12 -11.55
C ALA A 703 16.17 1.45 -10.38
N HIS A 704 15.15 2.27 -10.64
CA HIS A 704 14.08 2.66 -9.71
C HIS A 704 14.55 3.49 -8.49
N ILE A 705 15.79 3.95 -8.46
CA ILE A 705 16.28 4.85 -7.41
C ILE A 705 15.83 6.28 -7.72
N PRO A 706 14.86 6.86 -6.99
CA PRO A 706 14.39 8.21 -7.27
C PRO A 706 15.47 9.25 -6.92
N PRO A 707 15.46 10.43 -7.57
CA PRO A 707 16.24 11.57 -7.11
C PRO A 707 15.80 12.02 -5.72
N THR A 708 16.54 12.96 -5.11
CA THR A 708 16.14 13.57 -3.83
C THR A 708 14.77 14.23 -3.96
N PHE A 709 13.86 13.96 -3.04
CA PHE A 709 12.50 14.51 -3.07
C PHE A 709 11.99 14.83 -1.66
N GLY A 710 10.96 15.65 -1.58
CA GLY A 710 10.36 16.01 -0.30
C GLY A 710 9.17 16.93 -0.39
N LYS A 711 8.67 17.32 0.78
CA LYS A 711 7.57 18.28 1.00
C LYS A 711 7.99 19.27 2.08
N THR A 712 7.61 20.53 1.89
CA THR A 712 7.65 21.56 2.95
C THR A 712 6.29 22.21 3.01
N SER A 713 5.69 22.27 4.19
CA SER A 713 4.36 22.84 4.39
C SER A 713 4.31 23.81 5.55
N LEU A 714 3.40 24.77 5.42
CA LEU A 714 2.96 25.68 6.45
C LEU A 714 1.45 25.56 6.58
N GLU A 715 1.01 25.07 7.71
CA GLU A 715 -0.39 24.84 8.03
C GLU A 715 -0.86 25.85 9.07
N TYR A 716 -1.99 26.48 8.81
CA TYR A 716 -2.66 27.37 9.73
C TYR A 716 -4.08 26.85 9.99
N SER A 717 -4.43 26.64 11.26
CA SER A 717 -5.74 26.15 11.68
C SER A 717 -6.48 27.18 12.52
N HIS A 718 -7.73 27.42 12.18
CA HIS A 718 -8.61 28.29 12.95
C HIS A 718 -9.93 27.53 13.16
N LYS A 719 -10.69 27.87 14.18
CA LYS A 719 -11.91 27.19 14.65
C LYS A 719 -12.74 26.49 13.55
N ASN A 720 -13.01 27.15 12.44
CA ASN A 720 -13.92 26.68 11.40
C ASN A 720 -13.24 26.50 10.03
N TRP A 721 -11.95 26.76 9.91
CA TRP A 721 -11.22 26.59 8.68
C TRP A 721 -9.73 26.32 8.92
N SER A 722 -9.12 25.62 8.00
CA SER A 722 -7.67 25.45 7.92
C SER A 722 -7.16 25.81 6.54
N LEU A 723 -5.92 26.21 6.48
CA LEU A 723 -5.19 26.54 5.26
C LEU A 723 -3.81 25.89 5.30
N GLU A 724 -3.46 25.10 4.31
CA GLU A 724 -2.11 24.60 4.10
C GLU A 724 -1.53 25.17 2.81
N ALA A 725 -0.35 25.79 2.92
CA ALA A 725 0.48 26.12 1.78
C ALA A 725 1.67 25.17 1.76
N TYR A 726 1.88 24.45 0.66
CA TYR A 726 2.97 23.47 0.61
C TYR A 726 3.66 23.42 -0.74
N ALA A 727 4.95 23.11 -0.68
CA ALA A 727 5.78 22.82 -1.84
C ALA A 727 6.12 21.32 -1.88
N LEU A 728 5.89 20.68 -3.02
CA LEU A 728 6.45 19.39 -3.38
C LEU A 728 7.64 19.63 -4.29
N TYR A 729 8.74 18.91 -4.08
CA TYR A 729 9.95 19.09 -4.89
C TYR A 729 10.71 17.80 -5.12
N CYS A 730 11.40 17.75 -6.24
CA CYS A 730 12.23 16.63 -6.66
C CYS A 730 13.48 17.14 -7.38
N GLY A 731 14.64 16.59 -7.05
CA GLY A 731 15.90 16.90 -7.68
C GLY A 731 15.99 16.38 -9.10
N ALA A 732 17.01 16.80 -9.84
CA ALA A 732 17.29 16.24 -11.15
C ALA A 732 17.85 14.81 -11.02
N LYS A 733 17.57 13.96 -12.02
CA LYS A 733 18.20 12.66 -12.22
C LYS A 733 19.00 12.72 -13.51
N ASN A 734 20.33 12.73 -13.40
CA ASN A 734 21.19 12.75 -14.57
C ASN A 734 21.12 11.43 -15.33
N ILE A 735 21.34 11.48 -16.63
CA ILE A 735 21.25 10.29 -17.49
C ILE A 735 22.21 9.18 -17.05
N ASP A 736 23.39 9.51 -16.54
CA ASP A 736 24.40 8.57 -16.06
C ASP A 736 24.00 7.87 -14.74
N ASP A 737 23.00 8.39 -14.04
CA ASP A 737 22.45 7.81 -12.81
C ASP A 737 21.27 6.86 -13.07
N TYR A 738 20.85 6.64 -14.33
CA TYR A 738 19.82 5.70 -14.71
C TYR A 738 20.32 4.26 -14.61
N GLY A 739 19.46 3.36 -14.13
CA GLY A 739 19.77 1.94 -14.13
C GLY A 739 19.85 1.36 -15.54
N PRO A 740 20.58 0.26 -15.73
CA PRO A 740 20.75 -0.37 -17.04
C PRO A 740 19.40 -0.90 -17.58
N GLY A 741 19.28 -0.91 -18.90
CA GLY A 741 18.09 -1.36 -19.61
C GLY A 741 16.99 -0.27 -19.69
N SER A 742 15.78 -0.68 -20.03
CA SER A 742 14.63 0.22 -20.22
C SER A 742 13.71 0.32 -18.99
N THR A 743 14.20 -0.04 -17.82
CA THR A 743 13.39 -0.12 -16.59
C THR A 743 13.04 1.27 -16.05
N ASP A 744 13.94 2.23 -16.17
CA ASP A 744 13.74 3.62 -15.73
C ASP A 744 13.06 4.50 -16.78
N ASN A 745 12.48 3.92 -17.84
CA ASN A 745 11.82 4.65 -18.93
C ASN A 745 12.71 5.78 -19.49
N ILE A 746 13.97 5.50 -19.79
CA ILE A 746 14.96 6.46 -20.28
C ILE A 746 14.47 7.23 -21.51
N GLN A 747 13.64 6.61 -22.36
CA GLN A 747 13.01 7.24 -23.53
C GLN A 747 12.03 8.36 -23.15
N GLU A 748 11.56 8.40 -21.92
CA GLU A 748 10.66 9.45 -21.41
C GLU A 748 11.41 10.64 -20.81
N ALA A 749 12.74 10.55 -20.71
CA ALA A 749 13.59 11.62 -20.19
C ALA A 749 14.08 12.54 -21.31
N LEU A 750 14.61 13.70 -20.92
CA LEU A 750 15.41 14.53 -21.81
C LEU A 750 16.82 13.93 -22.00
N GLY A 751 17.55 14.38 -23.02
CA GLY A 751 18.87 13.85 -23.34
C GLY A 751 19.88 13.90 -22.16
N TYR A 752 19.68 14.77 -21.19
CA TYR A 752 20.49 14.89 -19.98
C TYR A 752 19.86 14.21 -18.73
N GLY A 753 18.67 13.62 -18.89
CA GLY A 753 17.93 12.95 -17.83
C GLY A 753 16.61 13.63 -17.44
N THR A 754 16.09 13.36 -16.26
CA THR A 754 14.86 14.00 -15.75
C THR A 754 15.21 15.30 -15.03
N PRO A 755 14.64 16.46 -15.45
CA PRO A 755 14.84 17.74 -14.78
C PRO A 755 14.33 17.78 -13.35
N SER A 756 14.94 18.62 -12.51
CA SER A 756 14.38 18.97 -11.22
C SER A 756 13.10 19.77 -11.35
N TRP A 757 12.23 19.65 -10.37
CA TRP A 757 10.97 20.38 -10.34
C TRP A 757 10.54 20.71 -8.91
N TRP A 758 9.71 21.72 -8.77
CA TRP A 758 8.97 22.00 -7.55
C TRP A 758 7.62 22.64 -7.88
N THR A 759 6.60 22.33 -7.09
CA THR A 759 5.27 22.92 -7.24
C THR A 759 4.88 23.60 -5.94
N LEU A 760 4.17 24.73 -6.03
CA LEU A 760 3.49 25.37 -4.90
C LEU A 760 2.01 25.03 -4.99
N ASN A 761 1.43 24.65 -3.86
CA ASN A 761 0.07 24.22 -3.72
C ASN A 761 -0.58 24.92 -2.53
N LEU A 762 -1.87 25.17 -2.62
CA LEU A 762 -2.67 25.79 -1.58
C LEU A 762 -3.96 25.00 -1.41
N GLU A 763 -4.29 24.65 -0.17
CA GLU A 763 -5.52 23.95 0.15
C GLU A 763 -6.17 24.52 1.40
N SER A 764 -7.49 24.46 1.46
CA SER A 764 -8.28 24.93 2.58
C SER A 764 -9.46 24.00 2.83
N HIS A 765 -9.70 23.74 4.12
CA HIS A 765 -10.88 23.06 4.60
C HIS A 765 -11.74 24.03 5.42
N ILE A 766 -13.03 24.07 5.16
CA ILE A 766 -13.98 25.03 5.75
C ILE A 766 -15.17 24.28 6.31
N LEU A 767 -15.43 24.45 7.60
CA LEU A 767 -16.64 24.03 8.26
C LEU A 767 -17.72 25.12 8.09
N ILE A 768 -18.58 24.97 7.09
CA ILE A 768 -19.65 25.95 6.82
C ILE A 768 -20.68 25.90 7.95
N ASN A 769 -21.08 24.70 8.35
CA ASN A 769 -21.90 24.43 9.52
C ASN A 769 -21.68 22.96 9.98
N ALA A 770 -22.44 22.49 10.97
CA ALA A 770 -22.31 21.13 11.49
C ALA A 770 -22.60 20.01 10.46
N HIS A 771 -23.27 20.33 9.37
CA HIS A 771 -23.69 19.37 8.34
C HIS A 771 -22.99 19.56 6.98
N ILE A 772 -22.34 20.70 6.75
CA ILE A 772 -21.75 20.99 5.45
C ILE A 772 -20.30 21.45 5.64
N HIS A 773 -19.40 20.72 5.03
CA HIS A 773 -17.97 21.05 4.94
C HIS A 773 -17.58 21.24 3.48
N ALA A 774 -16.61 22.08 3.24
CA ALA A 774 -16.05 22.32 1.91
C ALA A 774 -14.51 22.19 1.94
N GLN A 775 -13.96 21.55 0.93
CA GLN A 775 -12.52 21.57 0.66
C GLN A 775 -12.32 22.25 -0.67
N LEU A 776 -11.37 23.16 -0.75
CA LEU A 776 -11.02 23.83 -1.99
C LEU A 776 -9.51 24.08 -2.03
N GLY A 777 -8.96 24.05 -3.22
CA GLY A 777 -7.54 24.32 -3.37
C GLY A 777 -7.12 24.47 -4.82
N VAL A 778 -5.86 24.83 -4.95
CA VAL A 778 -5.17 24.97 -6.22
C VAL A 778 -3.84 24.23 -6.13
N SER A 779 -3.66 23.25 -6.99
CA SER A 779 -2.39 22.53 -7.14
C SER A 779 -1.57 23.11 -8.28
N ASN A 780 -0.23 23.01 -8.17
CA ASN A 780 0.71 23.49 -9.18
C ASN A 780 0.43 24.92 -9.65
N ILE A 781 0.38 25.88 -8.70
CA ILE A 781 -0.06 27.27 -8.92
C ILE A 781 0.67 27.93 -10.10
N PHE A 782 1.96 27.60 -10.30
CA PHE A 782 2.77 28.15 -11.38
C PHE A 782 2.57 27.45 -12.72
N ASP A 783 1.70 26.45 -12.80
CA ASP A 783 1.44 25.68 -14.03
C ASP A 783 2.72 25.07 -14.62
N LEU A 784 3.62 24.58 -13.75
CA LEU A 784 4.88 24.00 -14.14
C LEU A 784 4.66 22.67 -14.88
N HIS A 785 5.29 22.50 -16.04
CA HIS A 785 5.40 21.20 -16.70
C HIS A 785 6.56 20.39 -16.10
N TYR A 786 6.26 19.17 -15.67
CA TYR A 786 7.26 18.23 -15.19
C TYR A 786 6.78 16.77 -15.37
N LYS A 787 7.71 15.84 -15.32
CA LYS A 787 7.45 14.40 -15.16
C LYS A 787 8.14 13.93 -13.88
N SER A 788 7.48 13.10 -13.09
CA SER A 788 8.18 12.35 -12.03
C SER A 788 9.16 11.38 -12.65
N PHE A 789 10.30 11.14 -11.98
CA PHE A 789 11.32 10.20 -12.47
C PHE A 789 10.69 8.85 -12.85
N ALA A 790 11.12 8.30 -13.96
CA ALA A 790 10.67 7.05 -14.57
C ALA A 790 9.17 7.02 -14.99
N SER A 791 8.45 8.15 -14.93
CA SER A 791 7.04 8.21 -15.33
C SER A 791 6.88 8.41 -16.83
N GLY A 792 5.94 7.70 -17.44
CA GLY A 792 5.59 7.80 -18.87
C GLY A 792 4.52 8.86 -19.17
N ILE A 793 3.92 9.47 -18.15
CA ILE A 793 2.93 10.51 -18.27
C ILE A 793 3.44 11.81 -17.63
N SER A 794 3.14 12.97 -18.21
CA SER A 794 3.43 14.26 -17.58
C SER A 794 2.51 14.44 -16.38
N ALA A 795 3.04 15.05 -15.33
CA ALA A 795 2.28 15.36 -14.12
C ALA A 795 1.18 16.41 -14.39
N PRO A 796 0.16 16.49 -13.53
CA PRO A 796 -0.90 17.47 -13.65
C PRO A 796 -0.38 18.92 -13.71
N GLY A 797 -0.90 19.73 -14.63
CA GLY A 797 -0.72 21.17 -14.66
C GLY A 797 -1.46 21.85 -13.50
N ARG A 798 -1.60 23.19 -13.58
CA ARG A 798 -2.39 23.91 -12.58
C ARG A 798 -3.84 23.44 -12.61
N GLY A 799 -4.33 23.01 -11.44
CA GLY A 799 -5.69 22.53 -11.25
C GLY A 799 -6.34 23.12 -10.00
N ALA A 800 -7.58 23.58 -10.14
CA ALA A 800 -8.43 23.87 -8.99
C ALA A 800 -9.30 22.65 -8.67
N TYR A 801 -9.62 22.47 -7.39
CA TYR A 801 -10.56 21.44 -6.96
C TYR A 801 -11.53 21.99 -5.92
N LEU A 802 -12.69 21.38 -5.88
CA LEU A 802 -13.72 21.62 -4.88
C LEU A 802 -14.32 20.28 -4.45
N THR A 803 -14.40 20.05 -3.15
CA THR A 803 -15.18 18.95 -2.58
C THR A 803 -16.20 19.51 -1.60
N LEU A 804 -17.43 19.06 -1.72
CA LEU A 804 -18.49 19.36 -0.77
C LEU A 804 -18.86 18.08 -0.02
N HIS A 805 -18.90 18.16 1.28
CA HIS A 805 -19.33 17.08 2.17
C HIS A 805 -20.63 17.45 2.85
N ALA A 806 -21.63 16.59 2.74
CA ALA A 806 -22.89 16.70 3.47
C ALA A 806 -22.98 15.58 4.51
N ILE A 807 -23.01 15.94 5.79
CA ILE A 807 -23.13 15.03 6.94
C ILE A 807 -24.60 14.95 7.33
N ILE A 808 -25.12 13.72 7.41
CA ILE A 808 -26.52 13.39 7.66
C ILE A 808 -26.68 12.66 8.99
#